data_ca2f1a6a941f0c2a04685d71832bd2cc
#
_entry.id   ca2f1a6a941f0c2a04685d71832bd2cc
#
_cell.length_a   1.000
_cell.length_b   1.000
_cell.length_c   1.000
_cell.angle_alpha   90.00
_cell.angle_beta   90.00
_cell.angle_gamma   90.00
#
_symmetry.space_group_name_H-M   'P 1'
#
loop_
_entity.id
_entity.type
_entity.pdbx_description
1 polymer ?
#
loop_
_entity_poly.entity_id
_entity_poly.type
_entity_poly.pdbx_seq_one_letter_code
_entity_poly.pdbx_strand_id
1 'polypeptide(L)'
;MTDEPATTESLPEIEITAEMEASFIDYAMSVIVSRALPDVRDGLKPVQRRIIYSMFESNINPTSAHRKCSKVIGDVMGNYHPHGDQAIYDALVRMGQDFSMRHLLIDPQGNFGTVDDPPGAARYTECRLTKLSTHLLEGINEDTVDFVDNYSGELQEPSVLPSRYPNLLVNGSQGIAVGMATNIPPHNLGEVIDAALHTIDHPDATSEDLLQFVKGPDFPTGGFLVGATSMREALTAGRGSVKIRAVCDVQEVRKGRTAVVVTELPYQVSIERIIAKIKELVDSKRMTGIAEVRNESSDRVGIRLVIEIKRDAIPQVVLNQLYKSTPLQDSFAYNMVALVDGVPRTLGLAEMVGYYLEHQMEVIERRTQFRLDQANARAHILEGLIIAVDSIDEVIRLIRGSADTAEARANLIESFELSEIQANAILDMPLRRLTALEVDKLRTELAELQHRIADLEAILADPKTRWSIIKEEMGAIREQFANPRRSRIIPDEGDLSLEDLIADDELIITVSQAGYVKSVPASTYRTQTRGGRGVKAAEVPGDDVIRHLVHTTAHAYLLFFTNKGLVHRIKAHEIPRQSRTAKGVLAQAVLPLGPDEIVQSIIDTRDYETGRYLVMVTKKGQAKKTEFKEYESRNQTLVAINLTGDDELVSVRPTNGENDILIFTRGGVGIRFAESDLRSMGRGTQGVRGIRLREGDQVVAAVSNVEGEEVLLLTAGGYGKRTAMSEFRRQARGGMGVKAFKITRVRGNLVAVRAVGQEDEVFLISSAGVGIRTPVSKISRQKRDTTGVKVIDVGEGNELSAATVVTDEID
;
A
#
# COMPACT_ATOMS: atom_id res chain seq x y z
N MET A 1 63.91 1.88 65.53
CA MET A 1 63.22 2.38 64.35
C MET A 1 62.98 1.16 63.46
N THR A 2 61.86 0.59 63.59
CA THR A 2 61.43 -0.56 62.77
C THR A 2 60.54 -0.04 61.66
N ASP A 3 61.07 -0.11 60.43
CA ASP A 3 60.31 0.17 59.20
C ASP A 3 59.14 -0.88 59.07
N GLU A 4 57.91 -0.44 59.23
CA GLU A 4 56.77 -1.22 58.76
C GLU A 4 56.66 -1.01 57.27
N PRO A 5 56.55 -2.12 56.47
CA PRO A 5 56.30 -1.98 55.02
C PRO A 5 54.86 -1.47 54.80
N ALA A 6 54.79 -0.39 54.03
CA ALA A 6 53.49 0.14 53.51
C ALA A 6 52.73 -1.00 52.77
N THR A 7 51.57 -1.33 53.32
CA THR A 7 50.62 -2.21 52.60
C THR A 7 50.18 -1.48 51.34
N THR A 8 50.71 -1.89 50.21
CA THR A 8 50.17 -1.54 48.93
C THR A 8 48.77 -2.20 48.84
N GLU A 9 47.69 -1.39 48.97
CA GLU A 9 46.37 -1.80 48.60
C GLU A 9 46.41 -2.21 47.12
N SER A 10 46.28 -3.53 46.88
CA SER A 10 46.13 -4.01 45.53
C SER A 10 44.80 -3.49 44.96
N LEU A 11 44.87 -2.66 43.93
CA LEU A 11 43.67 -2.27 43.18
C LEU A 11 42.98 -3.56 42.72
N PRO A 12 41.66 -3.66 42.86
CA PRO A 12 40.93 -4.82 42.37
C PRO A 12 41.12 -4.94 40.85
N GLU A 13 41.60 -6.10 40.40
CA GLU A 13 41.68 -6.43 38.99
C GLU A 13 40.23 -6.71 38.50
N ILE A 14 39.71 -5.86 37.58
CA ILE A 14 38.46 -6.06 36.95
C ILE A 14 38.70 -6.61 35.56
N GLU A 15 38.09 -7.77 35.24
CA GLU A 15 38.16 -8.33 33.89
C GLU A 15 37.39 -7.42 32.92
N ILE A 16 38.07 -6.87 31.93
CA ILE A 16 37.48 -5.88 30.99
C ILE A 16 36.24 -6.41 30.25
N THR A 17 36.24 -7.72 29.94
CA THR A 17 35.08 -8.34 29.29
C THR A 17 33.85 -8.34 30.17
N ALA A 18 34.00 -8.72 31.43
CA ALA A 18 32.88 -8.76 32.38
C ALA A 18 32.36 -7.35 32.68
N GLU A 19 33.24 -6.36 32.83
CA GLU A 19 32.87 -4.96 33.03
C GLU A 19 32.14 -4.39 31.80
N MET A 20 32.64 -4.67 30.58
CA MET A 20 31.98 -4.24 29.36
C MET A 20 30.60 -4.89 29.19
N GLU A 21 30.46 -6.19 29.49
CA GLU A 21 29.20 -6.87 29.45
C GLU A 21 28.17 -6.27 30.45
N ALA A 22 28.59 -6.05 31.68
CA ALA A 22 27.74 -5.44 32.73
C ALA A 22 27.32 -4.02 32.33
N SER A 23 28.29 -3.17 31.96
CA SER A 23 28.02 -1.80 31.55
C SER A 23 27.15 -1.69 30.30
N PHE A 24 27.30 -2.65 29.33
CA PHE A 24 26.46 -2.68 28.15
C PHE A 24 25.02 -3.09 28.47
N ILE A 25 24.85 -4.04 29.38
CA ILE A 25 23.52 -4.47 29.85
C ILE A 25 22.82 -3.32 30.56
N ASP A 26 23.51 -2.62 31.48
CA ASP A 26 22.97 -1.48 32.20
C ASP A 26 22.59 -0.33 31.25
N TYR A 27 23.45 -0.04 30.28
CA TYR A 27 23.14 0.95 29.24
C TYR A 27 21.92 0.52 28.40
N ALA A 28 21.88 -0.75 27.94
CA ALA A 28 20.80 -1.27 27.16
C ALA A 28 19.46 -1.20 27.93
N MET A 29 19.44 -1.62 29.18
CA MET A 29 18.28 -1.55 30.06
C MET A 29 17.82 -0.11 30.26
N SER A 30 18.75 0.81 30.52
CA SER A 30 18.42 2.23 30.65
C SER A 30 17.80 2.79 29.36
N VAL A 31 18.37 2.49 28.18
CA VAL A 31 17.81 2.93 26.89
C VAL A 31 16.45 2.34 26.60
N ILE A 32 16.22 1.08 26.95
CA ILE A 32 14.94 0.38 26.74
C ILE A 32 13.87 0.96 27.67
N VAL A 33 14.10 0.95 28.97
CA VAL A 33 13.07 1.28 29.98
C VAL A 33 12.92 2.78 30.18
N SER A 34 14.06 3.52 30.23
CA SER A 34 14.04 4.91 30.66
C SER A 34 14.17 5.94 29.53
N ARG A 35 14.12 5.50 28.25
CA ARG A 35 14.31 6.45 27.12
C ARG A 35 13.43 6.19 25.90
N ALA A 36 13.51 5.00 25.31
CA ALA A 36 13.04 4.79 23.93
C ALA A 36 11.62 4.25 23.84
N LEU A 37 11.19 3.42 24.78
CA LEU A 37 9.89 2.75 24.72
C LEU A 37 8.83 3.49 25.55
N PRO A 38 7.56 3.52 25.08
CA PRO A 38 6.44 4.04 25.85
C PRO A 38 5.95 3.03 26.89
N ASP A 39 5.38 3.51 27.99
CA ASP A 39 4.57 2.67 28.89
C ASP A 39 3.21 2.39 28.25
N VAL A 40 2.71 1.16 28.38
CA VAL A 40 1.44 0.75 27.79
C VAL A 40 0.24 1.51 28.36
N ARG A 41 0.33 1.95 29.63
CA ARG A 41 -0.73 2.57 30.43
C ARG A 41 -1.01 4.02 29.97
N ASP A 42 0.03 4.86 29.82
CA ASP A 42 -0.13 6.27 29.44
C ASP A 42 0.39 6.61 28.04
N GLY A 43 1.07 5.66 27.37
CA GLY A 43 1.59 5.83 26.02
C GLY A 43 2.74 6.83 25.87
N LEU A 44 3.36 7.22 26.98
CA LEU A 44 4.39 8.25 26.99
C LEU A 44 5.78 7.67 27.23
N LYS A 45 6.75 8.29 26.60
CA LYS A 45 8.14 8.10 26.97
C LYS A 45 8.47 8.95 28.19
N PRO A 46 9.52 8.61 28.97
CA PRO A 46 9.86 9.37 30.18
C PRO A 46 10.03 10.88 29.93
N VAL A 47 10.71 11.28 28.86
CA VAL A 47 10.87 12.71 28.53
C VAL A 47 9.53 13.42 28.27
N GLN A 48 8.59 12.77 27.60
CA GLN A 48 7.26 13.33 27.33
C GLN A 48 6.45 13.47 28.61
N ARG A 49 6.46 12.43 29.45
CA ARG A 49 5.78 12.43 30.76
C ARG A 49 6.31 13.55 31.63
N ARG A 50 7.63 13.72 31.72
CA ARG A 50 8.28 14.78 32.48
C ARG A 50 7.94 16.18 31.98
N ILE A 51 7.85 16.37 30.64
CA ILE A 51 7.43 17.67 30.06
C ILE A 51 5.99 17.98 30.47
N ILE A 52 5.07 17.05 30.32
CA ILE A 52 3.65 17.24 30.62
C ILE A 52 3.47 17.51 32.12
N TYR A 53 4.14 16.72 32.97
CA TYR A 53 4.08 16.88 34.42
C TYR A 53 4.68 18.21 34.88
N SER A 54 5.86 18.60 34.40
CA SER A 54 6.50 19.87 34.73
C SER A 54 5.64 21.08 34.32
N MET A 55 4.96 20.98 33.16
CA MET A 55 4.02 22.04 32.73
C MET A 55 2.80 22.12 33.64
N PHE A 56 2.31 20.99 34.14
CA PHE A 56 1.22 20.95 35.11
C PHE A 56 1.60 21.59 36.42
N GLU A 57 2.74 21.21 37.02
CA GLU A 57 3.27 21.78 38.26
C GLU A 57 3.52 23.31 38.14
N SER A 58 3.96 23.76 36.96
CA SER A 58 4.16 25.17 36.66
C SER A 58 2.86 25.93 36.33
N ASN A 59 1.69 25.27 36.44
CA ASN A 59 0.37 25.83 36.09
C ASN A 59 0.30 26.38 34.64
N ILE A 60 1.02 25.75 33.70
CA ILE A 60 0.96 26.05 32.27
C ILE A 60 -0.18 25.22 31.62
N ASN A 61 -1.40 25.51 32.01
CA ASN A 61 -2.60 24.80 31.61
C ASN A 61 -3.32 25.47 30.42
N PRO A 62 -4.36 24.86 29.83
CA PRO A 62 -5.06 25.38 28.65
C PRO A 62 -5.67 26.77 28.79
N THR A 63 -5.95 27.20 30.02
CA THR A 63 -6.55 28.53 30.32
C THR A 63 -5.50 29.59 30.65
N SER A 64 -4.24 29.19 30.86
CA SER A 64 -3.14 30.11 31.12
C SER A 64 -2.60 30.73 29.83
N ALA A 65 -1.83 31.83 29.97
CA ALA A 65 -1.08 32.39 28.85
C ALA A 65 0.03 31.39 28.40
N HIS A 66 0.35 31.37 27.12
CA HIS A 66 1.50 30.60 26.60
C HIS A 66 2.80 31.07 27.29
N ARG A 67 3.69 30.13 27.48
CA ARG A 67 5.01 30.35 28.05
C ARG A 67 6.10 30.01 27.06
N LYS A 68 7.24 30.67 27.12
CA LYS A 68 8.39 30.37 26.28
C LYS A 68 8.80 28.90 26.43
N CYS A 69 9.01 28.20 25.32
CA CYS A 69 9.46 26.83 25.35
C CYS A 69 10.77 26.66 26.08
N SER A 70 11.68 27.69 26.00
CA SER A 70 12.95 27.71 26.73
C SER A 70 12.79 27.68 28.26
N LYS A 71 11.68 28.25 28.80
CA LYS A 71 11.38 28.15 30.23
C LYS A 71 10.99 26.73 30.61
N VAL A 72 10.07 26.13 29.86
CA VAL A 72 9.63 24.74 30.09
C VAL A 72 10.81 23.78 30.01
N ILE A 73 11.67 23.94 29.00
CA ILE A 73 12.89 23.11 28.84
C ILE A 73 13.81 23.27 30.05
N GLY A 74 14.00 24.50 30.54
CA GLY A 74 14.84 24.77 31.73
C GLY A 74 14.28 24.10 32.98
N ASP A 75 12.97 24.21 33.22
CA ASP A 75 12.28 23.56 34.35
C ASP A 75 12.39 22.04 34.28
N VAL A 76 12.14 21.42 33.09
CA VAL A 76 12.26 19.98 32.87
C VAL A 76 13.67 19.47 33.04
N MET A 77 14.66 20.19 32.48
CA MET A 77 16.09 19.80 32.56
C MET A 77 16.61 19.89 33.98
N GLY A 78 16.24 20.95 34.68
CA GLY A 78 16.71 21.16 36.04
C GLY A 78 16.07 20.23 37.07
N ASN A 79 14.82 19.90 36.91
CA ASN A 79 14.06 19.21 37.95
C ASN A 79 13.92 17.72 37.70
N TYR A 80 13.80 17.25 36.42
CA TYR A 80 13.34 15.89 36.12
C TYR A 80 14.20 15.17 35.08
N HIS A 81 14.76 15.85 34.06
CA HIS A 81 15.38 15.17 32.93
C HIS A 81 16.80 15.70 32.64
N PRO A 82 17.84 15.11 33.27
CA PRO A 82 19.23 15.60 33.20
C PRO A 82 19.90 15.27 31.86
N HIS A 83 19.33 15.76 30.74
CA HIS A 83 19.83 15.59 29.39
C HIS A 83 19.86 16.93 28.63
N GLY A 84 20.42 16.91 27.41
CA GLY A 84 20.56 18.11 26.60
C GLY A 84 19.21 18.78 26.27
N ASP A 85 19.20 20.11 26.31
CA ASP A 85 18.07 20.99 26.06
C ASP A 85 17.40 20.76 24.68
N GLN A 86 18.22 20.47 23.66
CA GLN A 86 17.71 20.20 22.31
C GLN A 86 16.82 18.95 22.25
N ALA A 87 17.21 17.89 22.97
CA ALA A 87 16.40 16.65 22.98
C ALA A 87 15.04 16.86 23.67
N ILE A 88 15.01 17.67 24.74
CA ILE A 88 13.77 18.05 25.42
C ILE A 88 12.92 18.93 24.50
N TYR A 89 13.54 19.89 23.79
CA TYR A 89 12.84 20.76 22.86
C TYR A 89 12.22 19.97 21.70
N ASP A 90 12.97 19.07 21.09
CA ASP A 90 12.47 18.23 19.98
C ASP A 90 11.28 17.38 20.41
N ALA A 91 11.31 16.83 21.62
CA ALA A 91 10.18 16.07 22.16
C ALA A 91 8.96 16.98 22.42
N LEU A 92 9.16 18.16 22.99
CA LEU A 92 8.10 19.16 23.22
C LEU A 92 7.47 19.60 21.91
N VAL A 93 8.29 19.98 20.94
CA VAL A 93 7.82 20.44 19.62
C VAL A 93 7.01 19.36 18.92
N ARG A 94 7.49 18.13 18.93
CA ARG A 94 6.77 17.01 18.28
C ARG A 94 5.37 16.81 18.87
N MET A 95 5.18 17.01 20.17
CA MET A 95 3.85 16.93 20.80
C MET A 95 2.91 18.08 20.42
N GLY A 96 3.45 19.16 19.85
CA GLY A 96 2.69 20.31 19.34
C GLY A 96 2.57 20.38 17.81
N GLN A 97 3.05 19.38 17.06
CA GLN A 97 2.98 19.34 15.59
C GLN A 97 1.76 18.55 15.13
N ASP A 98 0.86 19.18 14.37
CA ASP A 98 -0.39 18.61 13.88
C ASP A 98 -0.21 17.58 12.74
N PHE A 99 0.98 17.56 12.12
CA PHE A 99 1.40 16.55 11.14
C PHE A 99 2.16 15.37 11.80
N SER A 100 2.54 15.50 13.09
CA SER A 100 3.21 14.43 13.86
C SER A 100 2.28 13.70 14.80
N MET A 101 1.34 14.42 15.44
CA MET A 101 0.41 13.91 16.44
C MET A 101 -1.01 13.88 15.90
N ARG A 102 -1.73 12.79 16.15
CA ARG A 102 -3.15 12.70 15.77
C ARG A 102 -4.03 13.62 16.61
N HIS A 103 -3.68 13.75 17.88
CA HIS A 103 -4.21 14.72 18.82
C HIS A 103 -3.05 15.41 19.55
N LEU A 104 -3.00 16.74 19.47
CA LEU A 104 -1.96 17.51 20.10
C LEU A 104 -2.02 17.42 21.61
N LEU A 105 -0.88 17.26 22.26
CA LEU A 105 -0.72 17.33 23.70
C LEU A 105 -0.23 18.71 24.14
N ILE A 106 0.47 19.42 23.28
CA ILE A 106 0.98 20.78 23.47
C ILE A 106 0.24 21.71 22.50
N ASP A 107 -0.26 22.84 23.01
CA ASP A 107 -0.84 23.93 22.23
C ASP A 107 0.29 24.90 21.85
N PRO A 108 0.69 24.94 20.55
CA PRO A 108 1.85 25.68 20.09
C PRO A 108 1.50 27.14 19.76
N GLN A 109 2.44 28.02 19.99
CA GLN A 109 2.40 29.40 19.50
C GLN A 109 3.76 29.79 18.91
N GLY A 110 3.74 30.27 17.67
CA GLY A 110 4.94 30.55 16.87
C GLY A 110 5.25 29.42 15.88
N ASN A 111 6.46 29.39 15.36
CA ASN A 111 6.89 28.42 14.35
C ASN A 111 7.32 27.10 15.00
N PHE A 112 6.46 26.09 14.97
CA PHE A 112 6.75 24.71 15.38
C PHE A 112 7.22 23.81 14.21
N GLY A 113 7.61 24.41 13.10
CA GLY A 113 8.05 23.70 11.89
C GLY A 113 6.89 23.26 11.01
N THR A 114 7.26 22.74 9.86
CA THR A 114 6.37 22.08 8.89
C THR A 114 6.90 20.67 8.61
N VAL A 115 6.28 19.94 7.69
CA VAL A 115 6.79 18.63 7.26
C VAL A 115 8.19 18.74 6.63
N ASP A 116 8.52 19.90 6.04
CA ASP A 116 9.78 20.16 5.34
C ASP A 116 10.73 21.05 6.14
N ASP A 117 10.21 22.00 6.93
CA ASP A 117 11.02 22.99 7.62
C ASP A 117 11.17 22.71 9.12
N PRO A 118 12.33 22.92 9.72
CA PRO A 118 12.55 22.77 11.14
C PRO A 118 11.82 23.84 11.96
N PRO A 119 11.55 23.61 13.26
CA PRO A 119 10.94 24.59 14.13
C PRO A 119 11.87 25.77 14.40
N GLY A 120 11.31 26.90 14.80
CA GLY A 120 12.05 28.05 15.33
C GLY A 120 12.75 27.66 16.64
N ALA A 121 13.83 28.41 17.01
CA ALA A 121 14.52 28.16 18.28
C ALA A 121 13.59 28.35 19.48
N ALA A 122 13.80 27.57 20.55
CA ALA A 122 12.98 27.54 21.77
C ALA A 122 12.74 28.91 22.44
N ARG A 123 13.66 29.87 22.25
CA ARG A 123 13.54 31.26 22.77
C ARG A 123 12.46 32.08 22.03
N TYR A 124 12.05 31.66 20.83
CA TYR A 124 11.02 32.33 20.00
C TYR A 124 9.65 31.69 20.12
N THR A 125 9.60 30.37 20.32
CA THR A 125 8.36 29.62 20.40
C THR A 125 7.77 29.62 21.79
N GLU A 126 6.45 29.47 21.88
CA GLU A 126 5.71 29.43 23.14
C GLU A 126 4.78 28.23 23.14
N CYS A 127 4.44 27.75 24.33
CA CYS A 127 3.61 26.56 24.50
C CYS A 127 2.76 26.60 25.75
N ARG A 128 1.71 25.79 25.77
CA ARG A 128 0.91 25.42 26.95
C ARG A 128 0.29 24.04 26.73
N LEU A 129 -0.26 23.43 27.75
CA LEU A 129 -1.00 22.16 27.63
C LEU A 129 -2.27 22.35 26.81
N THR A 130 -2.68 21.34 26.04
CA THR A 130 -4.01 21.30 25.42
C THR A 130 -5.07 20.84 26.42
N LYS A 131 -6.36 21.05 26.07
CA LYS A 131 -7.46 20.52 26.89
C LYS A 131 -7.44 18.98 26.97
N LEU A 132 -7.06 18.29 25.91
CA LEU A 132 -6.99 16.83 25.92
C LEU A 132 -5.84 16.34 26.83
N SER A 133 -4.68 17.01 26.84
CA SER A 133 -3.56 16.59 27.70
C SER A 133 -3.85 16.74 29.19
N THR A 134 -4.80 17.59 29.61
CA THR A 134 -5.18 17.66 31.03
C THR A 134 -5.86 16.38 31.50
N HIS A 135 -6.52 15.62 30.62
CA HIS A 135 -7.09 14.32 30.94
C HIS A 135 -6.04 13.22 31.15
N LEU A 136 -4.80 13.42 30.74
CA LEU A 136 -3.70 12.53 31.12
C LEU A 136 -3.30 12.70 32.58
N LEU A 137 -3.52 13.88 33.18
CA LEU A 137 -3.07 14.31 34.49
C LEU A 137 -4.19 14.31 35.54
N GLU A 138 -5.44 14.13 35.10
CA GLU A 138 -6.60 14.29 35.99
C GLU A 138 -6.62 13.26 37.10
N GLY A 139 -6.63 13.76 38.35
CA GLY A 139 -6.54 12.93 39.55
C GLY A 139 -5.10 12.63 40.00
N ILE A 140 -4.07 13.20 39.40
CA ILE A 140 -2.66 12.91 39.74
C ILE A 140 -2.31 13.24 41.19
N ASN A 141 -3.01 14.22 41.82
CA ASN A 141 -2.83 14.60 43.21
C ASN A 141 -3.73 13.81 44.18
N GLU A 142 -4.38 12.76 43.69
CA GLU A 142 -5.32 11.95 44.46
C GLU A 142 -4.78 10.51 44.67
N ASP A 143 -3.46 10.38 44.78
CA ASP A 143 -2.74 9.10 44.96
C ASP A 143 -3.10 8.01 43.94
N THR A 144 -3.37 8.43 42.68
CA THR A 144 -3.84 7.52 41.61
C THR A 144 -2.71 6.71 40.98
N VAL A 145 -1.47 7.18 41.09
CA VAL A 145 -0.27 6.59 40.53
C VAL A 145 0.90 6.71 41.49
N ASP A 146 1.92 5.89 41.32
CA ASP A 146 3.11 5.92 42.15
C ASP A 146 4.04 7.05 41.74
N PHE A 147 4.63 7.71 42.71
CA PHE A 147 5.67 8.69 42.57
C PHE A 147 7.01 8.09 42.97
N VAL A 148 8.04 8.45 42.21
CA VAL A 148 9.42 8.03 42.44
C VAL A 148 10.30 9.27 42.57
N ASP A 149 11.42 9.11 43.27
CA ASP A 149 12.38 10.23 43.40
C ASP A 149 12.96 10.58 42.02
N ASN A 150 13.14 11.88 41.81
CA ASN A 150 13.83 12.37 40.63
C ASN A 150 15.33 12.00 40.68
N TYR A 151 16.07 12.35 39.63
CA TYR A 151 17.51 12.05 39.55
C TYR A 151 18.38 12.63 40.67
N SER A 152 17.93 13.69 41.37
CA SER A 152 18.64 14.29 42.50
C SER A 152 18.17 13.83 43.87
N GLY A 153 17.02 13.15 43.94
CA GLY A 153 16.36 12.77 45.19
C GLY A 153 15.72 13.94 45.95
N GLU A 154 15.63 15.13 45.33
CA GLU A 154 15.06 16.32 45.98
C GLU A 154 13.55 16.50 45.65
N LEU A 155 13.10 16.00 44.54
CA LEU A 155 11.71 16.07 44.08
C LEU A 155 11.22 14.69 43.69
N GLN A 156 9.90 14.55 43.56
CA GLN A 156 9.26 13.33 43.07
C GLN A 156 8.62 13.58 41.71
N GLU A 157 8.63 12.53 40.89
CA GLU A 157 7.98 12.49 39.59
C GLU A 157 7.05 11.29 39.47
N PRO A 158 5.95 11.37 38.70
CA PRO A 158 5.07 10.22 38.53
C PRO A 158 5.72 9.14 37.65
N SER A 159 5.64 7.90 38.08
CA SER A 159 6.12 6.74 37.32
C SER A 159 5.32 6.55 36.01
N VAL A 160 4.04 6.89 36.04
CA VAL A 160 3.07 6.85 34.95
C VAL A 160 2.00 7.92 35.19
N LEU A 161 1.30 8.39 34.17
CA LEU A 161 0.17 9.30 34.34
C LEU A 161 -1.16 8.53 34.45
N PRO A 162 -2.18 9.10 35.12
CA PRO A 162 -3.51 8.49 35.22
C PRO A 162 -4.19 8.20 33.87
N SER A 163 -3.96 9.04 32.86
CA SER A 163 -4.29 8.83 31.45
C SER A 163 -5.74 8.36 31.17
N ARG A 164 -6.71 9.25 31.29
CA ARG A 164 -8.14 8.91 31.14
C ARG A 164 -8.60 8.50 29.75
N TYR A 165 -7.72 8.44 28.77
CA TYR A 165 -7.95 7.92 27.43
C TYR A 165 -6.72 7.13 26.96
N PRO A 166 -6.87 6.13 26.08
CA PRO A 166 -5.77 5.26 25.65
C PRO A 166 -4.80 5.96 24.69
N ASN A 167 -3.99 6.87 25.24
CA ASN A 167 -3.10 7.74 24.47
C ASN A 167 -2.10 6.99 23.60
N LEU A 168 -1.63 5.80 24.04
CA LEU A 168 -0.71 4.98 23.23
C LEU A 168 -1.30 4.62 21.87
N LEU A 169 -2.55 4.20 21.84
CA LEU A 169 -3.24 3.86 20.58
C LEU A 169 -3.66 5.11 19.81
N VAL A 170 -4.07 6.17 20.51
CA VAL A 170 -4.56 7.41 19.88
C VAL A 170 -3.42 8.15 19.15
N ASN A 171 -2.30 8.38 19.81
CA ASN A 171 -1.19 9.14 19.24
C ASN A 171 -0.05 8.27 18.69
N GLY A 172 -0.04 6.99 19.04
CA GLY A 172 1.05 6.10 18.67
C GLY A 172 2.36 6.44 19.37
N SER A 173 3.41 5.70 19.06
CA SER A 173 4.76 5.96 19.54
C SER A 173 5.80 5.38 18.58
N GLN A 174 6.94 6.06 18.45
CA GLN A 174 8.07 5.56 17.66
C GLN A 174 9.36 5.73 18.45
N GLY A 175 10.18 4.70 18.54
CA GLY A 175 11.44 4.74 19.26
C GLY A 175 12.40 3.64 18.85
N ILE A 176 13.70 3.94 18.95
CA ILE A 176 14.78 2.99 18.65
C ILE A 176 15.55 2.77 19.95
N ALA A 177 15.52 1.54 20.46
CA ALA A 177 16.27 1.10 21.62
C ALA A 177 17.43 0.19 21.22
N VAL A 178 18.12 -0.36 22.19
CA VAL A 178 19.18 -1.36 21.96
C VAL A 178 18.51 -2.72 21.70
N GLY A 179 18.79 -3.31 20.56
CA GLY A 179 18.25 -4.63 20.18
C GLY A 179 16.76 -4.67 19.81
N MET A 180 16.02 -3.57 19.94
CA MET A 180 14.61 -3.48 19.58
C MET A 180 14.18 -2.07 19.20
N ALA A 181 13.03 -1.97 18.54
CA ALA A 181 12.42 -0.69 18.20
C ALA A 181 10.91 -0.77 18.43
N THR A 182 10.27 0.35 18.64
CA THR A 182 8.81 0.45 18.62
C THR A 182 8.36 1.37 17.50
N ASN A 183 7.25 1.00 16.85
CA ASN A 183 6.59 1.81 15.84
C ASN A 183 5.09 1.52 15.87
N ILE A 184 4.39 2.21 16.73
CA ILE A 184 2.95 2.09 16.95
C ILE A 184 2.27 3.21 16.20
N PRO A 185 1.38 2.93 15.23
CA PRO A 185 0.69 3.96 14.48
C PRO A 185 -0.37 4.67 15.33
N PRO A 186 -0.71 5.91 15.04
CA PRO A 186 -1.84 6.61 15.64
C PRO A 186 -3.17 6.06 15.09
N HIS A 187 -4.24 6.14 15.92
CA HIS A 187 -5.59 5.72 15.57
C HIS A 187 -6.62 6.80 15.90
N ASN A 188 -7.82 6.64 15.40
CA ASN A 188 -8.93 7.55 15.70
C ASN A 188 -9.39 7.43 17.16
N LEU A 189 -9.45 8.54 17.89
CA LEU A 189 -9.83 8.58 19.30
C LEU A 189 -11.19 7.94 19.56
N GLY A 190 -12.19 8.25 18.74
CA GLY A 190 -13.53 7.70 18.88
C GLY A 190 -13.55 6.19 18.71
N GLU A 191 -12.87 5.68 17.68
CA GLU A 191 -12.76 4.24 17.39
C GLU A 191 -12.07 3.47 18.52
N VAL A 192 -10.98 4.03 19.08
CA VAL A 192 -10.23 3.38 20.17
C VAL A 192 -11.05 3.38 21.46
N ILE A 193 -11.74 4.47 21.78
CA ILE A 193 -12.62 4.50 22.95
C ILE A 193 -13.80 3.54 22.78
N ASP A 194 -14.42 3.48 21.61
CA ASP A 194 -15.51 2.54 21.33
C ASP A 194 -15.05 1.08 21.50
N ALA A 195 -13.83 0.75 21.07
CA ALA A 195 -13.23 -0.56 21.30
C ALA A 195 -13.01 -0.83 22.79
N ALA A 196 -12.51 0.13 23.56
CA ALA A 196 -12.32 0.00 25.00
C ALA A 196 -13.64 -0.18 25.74
N LEU A 197 -14.67 0.60 25.39
CA LEU A 197 -16.02 0.45 25.94
C LEU A 197 -16.62 -0.93 25.62
N HIS A 198 -16.41 -1.43 24.42
CA HIS A 198 -16.83 -2.78 24.04
C HIS A 198 -16.12 -3.86 24.87
N THR A 199 -14.82 -3.71 25.11
CA THR A 199 -14.04 -4.66 25.94
C THR A 199 -14.53 -4.68 27.38
N ILE A 200 -14.97 -3.56 27.95
CA ILE A 200 -15.58 -3.54 29.29
C ILE A 200 -16.86 -4.38 29.33
N ASP A 201 -17.68 -4.33 28.27
CA ASP A 201 -18.91 -5.13 28.19
C ASP A 201 -18.66 -6.60 27.82
N HIS A 202 -17.55 -6.87 27.12
CA HIS A 202 -17.17 -8.19 26.63
C HIS A 202 -15.69 -8.46 26.97
N PRO A 203 -15.37 -8.86 28.20
CA PRO A 203 -13.98 -9.03 28.66
C PRO A 203 -13.17 -10.06 27.85
N ASP A 204 -13.83 -11.00 27.18
CA ASP A 204 -13.21 -12.01 26.31
C ASP A 204 -13.08 -11.57 24.86
N ALA A 205 -13.34 -10.29 24.54
CA ALA A 205 -13.26 -9.78 23.18
C ALA A 205 -11.84 -9.94 22.60
N THR A 206 -11.78 -10.53 21.43
CA THR A 206 -10.52 -10.74 20.70
C THR A 206 -10.11 -9.49 19.91
N SER A 207 -8.87 -9.44 19.44
CA SER A 207 -8.45 -8.37 18.51
C SER A 207 -9.34 -8.29 17.27
N GLU A 208 -9.87 -9.42 16.77
CA GLU A 208 -10.77 -9.44 15.61
C GLU A 208 -12.11 -8.76 15.91
N ASP A 209 -12.64 -8.95 17.13
CA ASP A 209 -13.87 -8.27 17.55
C ASP A 209 -13.66 -6.76 17.63
N LEU A 210 -12.51 -6.31 18.14
CA LEU A 210 -12.16 -4.90 18.24
C LEU A 210 -11.89 -4.22 16.91
N LEU A 211 -11.53 -4.98 15.86
CA LEU A 211 -11.37 -4.47 14.49
C LEU A 211 -12.69 -4.02 13.83
N GLN A 212 -13.83 -4.30 14.45
CA GLN A 212 -15.12 -3.71 14.03
C GLN A 212 -15.19 -2.22 14.38
N PHE A 213 -14.50 -1.80 15.43
CA PHE A 213 -14.40 -0.41 15.88
C PHE A 213 -13.15 0.26 15.34
N VAL A 214 -11.97 -0.29 15.63
CA VAL A 214 -10.67 0.23 15.16
C VAL A 214 -10.38 -0.34 13.77
N LYS A 215 -10.76 0.41 12.73
CA LYS A 215 -10.65 -0.04 11.34
C LYS A 215 -9.22 -0.07 10.80
N GLY A 216 -8.30 0.60 11.47
CA GLY A 216 -6.89 0.72 11.10
C GLY A 216 -6.31 2.05 11.58
N PRO A 217 -5.05 2.35 11.26
CA PRO A 217 -4.41 3.62 11.60
C PRO A 217 -5.21 4.82 11.11
N ASP A 218 -5.03 5.95 11.80
CA ASP A 218 -5.59 7.23 11.38
C ASP A 218 -4.49 8.30 11.46
N PHE A 219 -3.75 8.44 10.38
CA PHE A 219 -2.57 9.30 10.35
C PHE A 219 -2.92 10.79 10.33
N PRO A 220 -2.14 11.63 11.02
CA PRO A 220 -2.35 13.08 11.05
C PRO A 220 -2.38 13.72 9.66
N THR A 221 -1.55 13.23 8.74
CA THR A 221 -1.41 13.73 7.37
C THR A 221 -2.47 13.19 6.40
N GLY A 222 -3.39 12.34 6.85
CA GLY A 222 -4.42 11.74 6.00
C GLY A 222 -3.89 10.61 5.12
N GLY A 223 -4.19 10.67 3.83
CA GLY A 223 -3.78 9.69 2.83
C GLY A 223 -4.72 8.48 2.72
N PHE A 224 -4.40 7.59 1.79
CA PHE A 224 -5.08 6.33 1.59
C PHE A 224 -4.32 5.19 2.25
N LEU A 225 -5.02 4.35 2.99
CA LEU A 225 -4.53 3.06 3.48
C LEU A 225 -4.94 1.97 2.49
N VAL A 226 -3.97 1.25 1.96
CA VAL A 226 -4.18 0.26 0.91
C VAL A 226 -4.14 -1.15 1.51
N GLY A 227 -5.22 -1.91 1.35
CA GLY A 227 -5.31 -3.31 1.79
C GLY A 227 -5.78 -3.47 3.24
N ALA A 228 -7.05 -3.84 3.46
CA ALA A 228 -7.61 -4.04 4.79
C ALA A 228 -7.03 -5.28 5.51
N THR A 229 -6.68 -6.33 4.77
CA THR A 229 -6.23 -7.62 5.33
C THR A 229 -4.90 -7.47 6.08
N SER A 230 -3.89 -6.84 5.45
CA SER A 230 -2.58 -6.64 6.08
C SER A 230 -2.64 -5.77 7.33
N MET A 231 -3.54 -4.78 7.36
CA MET A 231 -3.78 -3.96 8.56
C MET A 231 -4.38 -4.77 9.70
N ARG A 232 -5.37 -5.64 9.41
CA ARG A 232 -6.00 -6.51 10.40
C ARG A 232 -4.99 -7.46 11.02
N GLU A 233 -4.22 -8.14 10.19
CA GLU A 233 -3.14 -9.03 10.63
C GLU A 233 -2.11 -8.30 11.50
N ALA A 234 -1.70 -7.09 11.09
CA ALA A 234 -0.73 -6.29 11.84
C ALA A 234 -1.26 -5.85 13.21
N LEU A 235 -2.51 -5.42 13.32
CA LEU A 235 -3.13 -5.02 14.58
C LEU A 235 -3.38 -6.22 15.52
N THR A 236 -3.67 -7.39 14.95
CA THR A 236 -3.86 -8.62 15.74
C THR A 236 -2.53 -9.13 16.28
N ALA A 237 -1.49 -9.18 15.45
CA ALA A 237 -0.19 -9.74 15.83
C ALA A 237 0.77 -8.72 16.47
N GLY A 238 0.45 -7.43 16.46
CA GLY A 238 1.35 -6.37 16.89
C GLY A 238 2.54 -6.13 15.93
N ARG A 239 2.61 -6.84 14.81
CA ARG A 239 3.67 -6.74 13.79
C ARG A 239 3.10 -6.89 12.38
N GLY A 240 3.62 -6.10 11.45
CA GLY A 240 3.19 -6.14 10.05
C GLY A 240 3.54 -4.86 9.31
N SER A 241 2.85 -4.62 8.20
CA SER A 241 3.00 -3.38 7.46
C SER A 241 1.71 -2.99 6.77
N VAL A 242 1.49 -1.68 6.60
CA VAL A 242 0.40 -1.12 5.80
C VAL A 242 0.97 -0.20 4.73
N LYS A 243 0.48 -0.31 3.50
CA LYS A 243 0.82 0.63 2.43
C LYS A 243 0.02 1.92 2.64
N ILE A 244 0.71 3.06 2.63
CA ILE A 244 0.10 4.39 2.69
C ILE A 244 0.34 5.07 1.35
N ARG A 245 -0.71 5.60 0.74
CA ARG A 245 -0.66 6.28 -0.55
C ARG A 245 -1.11 7.72 -0.39
N ALA A 246 -0.39 8.64 -1.03
CA ALA A 246 -0.75 10.05 -1.15
C ALA A 246 -2.11 10.22 -1.84
N VAL A 247 -2.80 11.30 -1.51
CA VAL A 247 -3.99 11.71 -2.26
C VAL A 247 -3.54 12.57 -3.43
N CYS A 248 -3.76 12.05 -4.63
CA CYS A 248 -3.39 12.67 -5.87
C CYS A 248 -4.59 12.78 -6.80
N ASP A 249 -4.79 13.95 -7.39
CA ASP A 249 -5.81 14.21 -8.39
C ASP A 249 -5.17 14.63 -9.71
N VAL A 250 -5.72 14.14 -10.83
CA VAL A 250 -5.32 14.57 -12.16
C VAL A 250 -6.19 15.76 -12.56
N GLN A 251 -5.59 16.93 -12.69
CA GLN A 251 -6.29 18.19 -12.95
C GLN A 251 -5.67 18.93 -14.13
N GLU A 252 -6.49 19.67 -14.87
CA GLU A 252 -5.99 20.66 -15.83
C GLU A 252 -5.62 21.95 -15.09
N VAL A 253 -4.32 22.22 -14.93
CA VAL A 253 -3.81 23.42 -14.21
C VAL A 253 -3.71 24.65 -15.11
N ARG A 254 -3.56 24.48 -16.41
CA ARG A 254 -3.58 25.52 -17.45
C ARG A 254 -4.16 24.93 -18.73
N LYS A 255 -4.69 25.79 -19.63
CA LYS A 255 -5.29 25.32 -20.88
C LYS A 255 -4.35 24.38 -21.67
N GLY A 256 -4.75 23.11 -21.77
CA GLY A 256 -3.98 22.06 -22.42
C GLY A 256 -2.74 21.58 -21.63
N ARG A 257 -2.71 21.79 -20.30
CA ARG A 257 -1.67 21.30 -19.39
C ARG A 257 -2.29 20.55 -18.24
N THR A 258 -2.11 19.26 -18.22
CA THR A 258 -2.53 18.36 -17.14
C THR A 258 -1.43 18.19 -16.11
N ALA A 259 -1.76 18.15 -14.85
CA ALA A 259 -0.84 17.85 -13.75
C ALA A 259 -1.44 16.85 -12.78
N VAL A 260 -0.59 16.11 -12.10
CA VAL A 260 -0.91 15.41 -10.87
C VAL A 260 -0.73 16.41 -9.73
N VAL A 261 -1.81 16.67 -8.99
CA VAL A 261 -1.82 17.55 -7.82
C VAL A 261 -1.94 16.69 -6.58
N VAL A 262 -0.93 16.76 -5.71
CA VAL A 262 -0.88 16.03 -4.44
C VAL A 262 -1.38 16.94 -3.33
N THR A 263 -2.37 16.49 -2.56
CA THR A 263 -3.00 17.25 -1.48
C THR A 263 -2.80 16.65 -0.10
N GLU A 264 -2.52 15.34 -0.01
CA GLU A 264 -2.18 14.65 1.24
C GLU A 264 -0.98 13.74 0.99
N LEU A 265 -0.11 13.62 1.97
CA LEU A 265 1.13 12.83 1.89
C LEU A 265 1.06 11.61 2.81
N PRO A 266 1.80 10.53 2.49
CA PRO A 266 2.05 9.47 3.45
C PRO A 266 2.69 10.01 4.73
N TYR A 267 2.33 9.42 5.87
CA TYR A 267 2.84 9.84 7.17
C TYR A 267 4.37 9.82 7.22
N GLN A 268 4.99 10.88 7.75
CA GLN A 268 6.44 11.07 7.85
C GLN A 268 7.20 11.18 6.52
N VAL A 269 6.51 11.48 5.44
CA VAL A 269 7.15 11.74 4.15
C VAL A 269 7.18 13.24 3.87
N SER A 270 8.36 13.80 3.58
CA SER A 270 8.54 15.20 3.22
C SER A 270 8.37 15.43 1.72
N ILE A 271 7.92 16.64 1.36
CA ILE A 271 7.76 17.07 -0.05
C ILE A 271 9.12 17.13 -0.73
N GLU A 272 10.14 17.63 -0.02
CA GLU A 272 11.49 17.70 -0.57
C GLU A 272 12.06 16.34 -0.95
N ARG A 273 11.82 15.30 -0.13
CA ARG A 273 12.23 13.92 -0.44
C ARG A 273 11.54 13.39 -1.70
N ILE A 274 10.26 13.73 -1.91
CA ILE A 274 9.51 13.36 -3.12
C ILE A 274 10.11 14.08 -4.34
N ILE A 275 10.33 15.39 -4.27
CA ILE A 275 10.89 16.18 -5.36
C ILE A 275 12.29 15.68 -5.73
N ALA A 276 13.15 15.44 -4.74
CA ALA A 276 14.49 14.92 -4.97
C ALA A 276 14.45 13.55 -5.67
N LYS A 277 13.52 12.67 -5.26
CA LYS A 277 13.36 11.35 -5.88
C LYS A 277 12.82 11.43 -7.31
N ILE A 278 11.85 12.29 -7.57
CA ILE A 278 11.34 12.54 -8.92
C ILE A 278 12.47 13.04 -9.82
N LYS A 279 13.27 14.00 -9.35
CA LYS A 279 14.41 14.53 -10.09
C LYS A 279 15.41 13.43 -10.45
N GLU A 280 15.81 12.61 -9.47
CA GLU A 280 16.71 11.44 -9.70
C GLU A 280 16.17 10.53 -10.82
N LEU A 281 14.87 10.20 -10.79
CA LEU A 281 14.25 9.31 -11.75
C LEU A 281 14.15 9.91 -13.15
N VAL A 282 13.90 11.21 -13.25
CA VAL A 282 13.83 11.93 -14.53
C VAL A 282 15.23 12.06 -15.14
N ASP A 283 16.23 12.45 -14.35
CA ASP A 283 17.62 12.61 -14.81
C ASP A 283 18.21 11.27 -15.26
N SER A 284 17.89 10.16 -14.56
CA SER A 284 18.28 8.79 -14.92
C SER A 284 17.44 8.18 -16.05
N LYS A 285 16.46 8.92 -16.62
CA LYS A 285 15.52 8.47 -17.67
C LYS A 285 14.67 7.24 -17.27
N ARG A 286 14.57 6.94 -16.00
CA ARG A 286 13.68 5.87 -15.48
C ARG A 286 12.23 6.31 -15.44
N MET A 287 11.98 7.61 -15.38
CA MET A 287 10.65 8.20 -15.44
C MET A 287 10.61 9.24 -16.55
N THR A 288 9.65 9.09 -17.44
CA THR A 288 9.40 10.02 -18.54
C THR A 288 8.01 10.61 -18.37
N GLY A 289 7.69 11.66 -19.11
CA GLY A 289 6.34 12.23 -19.07
C GLY A 289 6.16 13.38 -18.06
N ILE A 290 7.12 13.67 -17.17
CA ILE A 290 7.07 14.83 -16.27
C ILE A 290 7.71 16.04 -16.98
N ALA A 291 7.00 17.18 -16.92
CA ALA A 291 7.47 18.45 -17.50
C ALA A 291 8.09 19.36 -16.41
N GLU A 292 7.43 19.50 -15.28
CA GLU A 292 7.83 20.39 -14.19
C GLU A 292 7.26 19.89 -12.85
N VAL A 293 7.94 20.18 -11.75
CA VAL A 293 7.46 19.90 -10.39
C VAL A 293 7.55 21.19 -9.57
N ARG A 294 6.44 21.60 -8.94
CA ARG A 294 6.38 22.81 -8.12
C ARG A 294 5.74 22.50 -6.77
N ASN A 295 6.35 23.01 -5.70
CA ASN A 295 5.75 23.04 -4.39
C ASN A 295 4.96 24.35 -4.23
N GLU A 296 3.66 24.28 -4.17
CA GLU A 296 2.73 25.40 -3.97
C GLU A 296 2.08 25.35 -2.58
N SER A 297 2.65 24.55 -1.66
CA SER A 297 2.15 24.38 -0.30
C SER A 297 2.31 25.68 0.51
N SER A 298 1.36 25.94 1.40
CA SER A 298 1.41 27.07 2.34
C SER A 298 0.46 26.81 3.51
N ASP A 299 0.64 27.50 4.61
CA ASP A 299 -0.25 27.41 5.79
C ASP A 299 -1.73 27.67 5.45
N ARG A 300 -1.97 28.49 4.43
CA ARG A 300 -3.33 28.85 4.00
C ARG A 300 -3.97 27.80 3.11
N VAL A 301 -3.18 27.13 2.27
CA VAL A 301 -3.67 26.17 1.23
C VAL A 301 -3.50 24.74 1.70
N GLY A 302 -2.63 24.49 2.65
CA GLY A 302 -2.18 23.16 3.03
C GLY A 302 -1.16 22.62 2.03
N ILE A 303 -1.03 21.30 1.97
CA ILE A 303 -0.13 20.61 1.05
C ILE A 303 -0.67 20.74 -0.38
N ARG A 304 0.18 21.23 -1.28
CA ARG A 304 -0.10 21.32 -2.71
C ARG A 304 1.18 21.15 -3.53
N LEU A 305 1.50 19.91 -3.87
CA LEU A 305 2.60 19.59 -4.78
C LEU A 305 2.03 19.36 -6.18
N VAL A 306 2.45 20.17 -7.14
CA VAL A 306 1.97 20.14 -8.54
C VAL A 306 3.05 19.52 -9.42
N ILE A 307 2.72 18.39 -10.06
CA ILE A 307 3.60 17.66 -10.98
C ILE A 307 3.01 17.78 -12.38
N GLU A 308 3.51 18.72 -13.19
CA GLU A 308 3.04 18.93 -14.56
C GLU A 308 3.48 17.79 -15.49
N ILE A 309 2.55 17.31 -16.30
CA ILE A 309 2.74 16.21 -17.23
C ILE A 309 3.00 16.76 -18.64
N LYS A 310 3.89 16.12 -19.39
CA LYS A 310 4.12 16.42 -20.80
C LYS A 310 2.86 16.11 -21.61
N ARG A 311 2.64 16.84 -22.71
CA ARG A 311 1.43 16.73 -23.55
C ARG A 311 1.25 15.35 -24.20
N ASP A 312 2.35 14.66 -24.45
CA ASP A 312 2.44 13.35 -25.09
C ASP A 312 2.39 12.18 -24.06
N ALA A 313 2.26 12.46 -22.79
CA ALA A 313 2.23 11.44 -21.75
C ALA A 313 0.79 11.23 -21.22
N ILE A 314 0.48 9.98 -20.89
CA ILE A 314 -0.80 9.59 -20.32
C ILE A 314 -0.75 9.82 -18.80
N PRO A 315 -1.62 10.69 -18.25
CA PRO A 315 -1.56 11.08 -16.83
C PRO A 315 -1.65 9.89 -15.86
N GLN A 316 -2.50 8.92 -16.16
CA GLN A 316 -2.66 7.76 -15.29
C GLN A 316 -1.41 6.89 -15.20
N VAL A 317 -0.72 6.72 -16.33
CA VAL A 317 0.55 5.98 -16.37
C VAL A 317 1.64 6.68 -15.56
N VAL A 318 1.72 8.01 -15.66
CA VAL A 318 2.66 8.80 -14.87
C VAL A 318 2.33 8.71 -13.39
N LEU A 319 1.05 8.79 -13.01
CA LEU A 319 0.60 8.65 -11.64
C LEU A 319 0.96 7.27 -11.05
N ASN A 320 0.72 6.20 -11.81
CA ASN A 320 1.07 4.85 -11.39
C ASN A 320 2.59 4.68 -11.21
N GLN A 321 3.39 5.25 -12.13
CA GLN A 321 4.85 5.28 -12.00
C GLN A 321 5.31 6.05 -10.77
N LEU A 322 4.66 7.18 -10.46
CA LEU A 322 4.94 7.98 -9.27
C LEU A 322 4.68 7.15 -7.99
N TYR A 323 3.54 6.47 -7.88
CA TYR A 323 3.25 5.60 -6.74
C TYR A 323 4.26 4.46 -6.59
N LYS A 324 4.68 3.84 -7.68
CA LYS A 324 5.61 2.69 -7.63
C LYS A 324 7.05 3.10 -7.30
N SER A 325 7.48 4.28 -7.74
CA SER A 325 8.91 4.63 -7.77
C SER A 325 9.29 5.78 -6.82
N THR A 326 8.31 6.40 -6.17
CA THR A 326 8.54 7.56 -5.27
C THR A 326 7.85 7.36 -3.93
N PRO A 327 8.20 8.14 -2.89
CA PRO A 327 7.54 8.08 -1.59
C PRO A 327 6.07 8.58 -1.59
N LEU A 328 5.46 8.86 -2.74
CA LEU A 328 4.01 9.07 -2.83
C LEU A 328 3.20 7.82 -2.48
N GLN A 329 3.82 6.66 -2.49
CA GLN A 329 3.36 5.47 -1.80
C GLN A 329 4.51 4.92 -0.99
N ASP A 330 4.29 4.70 0.31
CA ASP A 330 5.27 4.18 1.24
C ASP A 330 4.62 3.12 2.14
N SER A 331 5.41 2.37 2.88
CA SER A 331 4.95 1.34 3.79
C SER A 331 5.25 1.72 5.23
N PHE A 332 4.23 1.75 6.07
CA PHE A 332 4.40 1.89 7.51
C PHE A 332 4.54 0.50 8.14
N ALA A 333 5.70 0.26 8.75
CA ALA A 333 5.96 -1.00 9.44
C ALA A 333 5.42 -0.94 10.87
N TYR A 334 4.53 -1.86 11.25
CA TYR A 334 4.08 -2.04 12.63
C TYR A 334 5.14 -2.80 13.43
N ASN A 335 5.42 -2.29 14.60
CA ASN A 335 6.14 -2.98 15.66
C ASN A 335 5.63 -2.44 16.98
N MET A 336 4.52 -3.00 17.47
CA MET A 336 3.76 -2.49 18.60
C MET A 336 4.38 -2.97 19.92
N VAL A 337 5.59 -2.47 20.21
CA VAL A 337 6.34 -2.77 21.43
C VAL A 337 6.11 -1.67 22.45
N ALA A 338 5.65 -2.05 23.65
CA ALA A 338 5.48 -1.15 24.78
C ALA A 338 5.98 -1.82 26.07
N LEU A 339 6.20 -1.01 27.10
CA LEU A 339 6.57 -1.49 28.43
C LEU A 339 5.31 -1.92 29.19
N VAL A 340 5.30 -3.15 29.67
CA VAL A 340 4.33 -3.69 30.62
C VAL A 340 5.12 -4.03 31.88
N ASP A 341 4.88 -3.33 32.97
CA ASP A 341 5.61 -3.45 34.25
C ASP A 341 7.15 -3.38 34.05
N GLY A 342 7.60 -2.44 33.21
CA GLY A 342 9.02 -2.27 32.90
C GLY A 342 9.61 -3.28 31.92
N VAL A 343 8.83 -4.26 31.43
CA VAL A 343 9.27 -5.29 30.50
C VAL A 343 8.76 -4.99 29.09
N PRO A 344 9.62 -4.94 28.07
CA PRO A 344 9.19 -4.70 26.69
C PRO A 344 8.45 -5.93 26.14
N ARG A 345 7.22 -5.71 25.65
CA ARG A 345 6.38 -6.74 25.03
C ARG A 345 5.84 -6.26 23.68
N THR A 346 5.74 -7.18 22.71
CA THR A 346 4.98 -6.93 21.49
C THR A 346 3.53 -7.25 21.74
N LEU A 347 2.64 -6.31 21.56
CA LEU A 347 1.24 -6.40 21.95
C LEU A 347 0.33 -6.24 20.75
N GLY A 348 -0.73 -7.03 20.68
CA GLY A 348 -1.86 -6.85 19.79
C GLY A 348 -2.84 -5.79 20.32
N LEU A 349 -3.84 -5.46 19.49
CA LEU A 349 -4.84 -4.45 19.84
C LEU A 349 -5.59 -4.77 21.13
N ALA A 350 -6.08 -6.00 21.29
CA ALA A 350 -6.84 -6.41 22.49
C ALA A 350 -5.97 -6.35 23.75
N GLU A 351 -4.71 -6.76 23.67
CA GLU A 351 -3.79 -6.71 24.81
C GLU A 351 -3.51 -5.27 25.24
N MET A 352 -3.28 -4.35 24.27
CA MET A 352 -3.06 -2.93 24.59
C MET A 352 -4.27 -2.30 25.26
N VAL A 353 -5.47 -2.59 24.76
CA VAL A 353 -6.72 -2.13 25.36
C VAL A 353 -6.91 -2.72 26.75
N GLY A 354 -6.62 -4.02 26.93
CA GLY A 354 -6.72 -4.71 28.22
C GLY A 354 -5.82 -4.07 29.29
N TYR A 355 -4.53 -3.93 29.03
CA TYR A 355 -3.60 -3.28 29.99
C TYR A 355 -3.97 -1.84 30.31
N TYR A 356 -4.47 -1.09 29.32
CA TYR A 356 -4.98 0.24 29.56
C TYR A 356 -6.20 0.24 30.50
N LEU A 357 -7.15 -0.67 30.30
CA LEU A 357 -8.35 -0.80 31.13
C LEU A 357 -8.02 -1.27 32.55
N GLU A 358 -7.06 -2.19 32.73
CA GLU A 358 -6.54 -2.60 34.02
C GLU A 358 -5.97 -1.39 34.77
N HIS A 359 -5.17 -0.57 34.12
CA HIS A 359 -4.67 0.67 34.70
C HIS A 359 -5.80 1.63 35.12
N GLN A 360 -6.83 1.80 34.26
CA GLN A 360 -7.95 2.66 34.62
C GLN A 360 -8.72 2.15 35.83
N MET A 361 -8.86 0.83 36.00
CA MET A 361 -9.47 0.24 37.18
C MET A 361 -8.69 0.58 38.45
N GLU A 362 -7.37 0.45 38.41
CA GLU A 362 -6.48 0.82 39.52
C GLU A 362 -6.56 2.33 39.83
N VAL A 363 -6.55 3.17 38.83
CA VAL A 363 -6.68 4.64 39.01
C VAL A 363 -7.99 5.01 39.69
N ILE A 364 -9.11 4.42 39.27
CA ILE A 364 -10.41 4.69 39.88
C ILE A 364 -10.44 4.18 41.32
N GLU A 365 -9.91 3.00 41.58
CA GLU A 365 -9.87 2.40 42.94
C GLU A 365 -9.04 3.27 43.89
N ARG A 366 -7.81 3.63 43.51
CA ARG A 366 -6.90 4.47 44.31
C ARG A 366 -7.50 5.87 44.55
N ARG A 367 -8.06 6.49 43.51
CA ARG A 367 -8.74 7.78 43.61
C ARG A 367 -9.91 7.73 44.58
N THR A 368 -10.72 6.69 44.51
CA THR A 368 -11.89 6.54 45.37
C THR A 368 -11.45 6.32 46.81
N GLN A 369 -10.43 5.49 47.06
CA GLN A 369 -9.86 5.28 48.37
C GLN A 369 -9.30 6.59 48.97
N PHE A 370 -8.53 7.35 48.18
CA PHE A 370 -8.00 8.65 48.62
C PHE A 370 -9.11 9.62 49.05
N ARG A 371 -10.18 9.71 48.25
CA ARG A 371 -11.35 10.53 48.55
C ARG A 371 -12.12 10.03 49.79
N LEU A 372 -12.20 8.74 49.99
CA LEU A 372 -12.79 8.12 51.16
C LEU A 372 -11.97 8.46 52.40
N ASP A 373 -10.67 8.31 52.36
CA ASP A 373 -9.77 8.63 53.47
C ASP A 373 -9.86 10.10 53.87
N GLN A 374 -9.87 11.00 52.90
CA GLN A 374 -10.09 12.44 53.13
C GLN A 374 -11.46 12.74 53.73
N ALA A 375 -12.51 12.10 53.25
CA ALA A 375 -13.86 12.29 53.76
C ALA A 375 -13.97 11.79 55.19
N ASN A 376 -13.42 10.61 55.49
CA ASN A 376 -13.37 10.03 56.82
C ASN A 376 -12.58 10.91 57.77
N ALA A 377 -11.40 11.39 57.39
CA ALA A 377 -10.58 12.27 58.21
C ALA A 377 -11.32 13.59 58.56
N ARG A 378 -12.05 14.14 57.57
CA ARG A 378 -12.84 15.34 57.77
C ARG A 378 -14.08 15.10 58.67
N ALA A 379 -14.80 14.01 58.42
CA ALA A 379 -15.95 13.59 59.22
C ALA A 379 -15.55 13.38 60.69
N HIS A 380 -14.45 12.69 60.94
CA HIS A 380 -13.90 12.47 62.26
C HIS A 380 -13.63 13.79 63.04
N ILE A 381 -13.07 14.78 62.35
CA ILE A 381 -12.88 16.11 62.97
C ILE A 381 -14.21 16.78 63.27
N LEU A 382 -15.18 16.73 62.37
CA LEU A 382 -16.51 17.32 62.54
C LEU A 382 -17.30 16.66 63.67
N GLU A 383 -17.21 15.35 63.85
CA GLU A 383 -17.81 14.62 64.96
C GLU A 383 -17.30 15.12 66.29
N GLY A 384 -15.96 15.30 66.40
CA GLY A 384 -15.38 15.87 67.61
C GLY A 384 -15.79 17.34 67.88
N LEU A 385 -15.89 18.13 66.81
CA LEU A 385 -16.36 19.53 66.96
C LEU A 385 -17.83 19.60 67.38
N ILE A 386 -18.69 18.70 66.91
CA ILE A 386 -20.11 18.66 67.30
C ILE A 386 -20.26 18.22 68.77
N ILE A 387 -19.49 17.22 69.23
CA ILE A 387 -19.45 16.83 70.63
C ILE A 387 -19.07 18.01 71.48
N ALA A 388 -18.04 18.78 71.09
CA ALA A 388 -17.61 19.93 71.84
C ALA A 388 -18.65 21.08 71.90
N VAL A 389 -19.35 21.32 70.78
CA VAL A 389 -20.39 22.36 70.72
C VAL A 389 -21.64 21.95 71.50
N ASP A 390 -22.05 20.68 71.45
CA ASP A 390 -23.19 20.17 72.22
C ASP A 390 -22.92 20.22 73.73
N SER A 391 -21.66 20.22 74.20
CA SER A 391 -21.22 20.30 75.60
C SER A 391 -20.33 21.53 75.84
N ILE A 392 -20.62 22.65 75.23
CA ILE A 392 -19.69 23.81 75.10
C ILE A 392 -19.34 24.38 76.47
N ASP A 393 -20.23 24.49 77.39
CA ASP A 393 -19.98 25.01 78.72
C ASP A 393 -18.96 24.17 79.52
N GLU A 394 -19.01 22.87 79.32
CA GLU A 394 -18.05 21.97 79.93
C GLU A 394 -16.70 22.00 79.30
N VAL A 395 -16.68 22.03 78.00
CA VAL A 395 -15.43 22.22 77.19
C VAL A 395 -14.71 23.53 77.60
N ILE A 396 -15.42 24.64 77.67
CA ILE A 396 -14.85 25.93 78.10
C ILE A 396 -14.34 25.86 79.55
N ARG A 397 -15.05 25.20 80.42
CA ARG A 397 -14.63 25.04 81.81
C ARG A 397 -13.35 24.22 81.98
N LEU A 398 -13.21 23.11 81.22
CA LEU A 398 -12.01 22.28 81.14
C LEU A 398 -10.82 23.06 80.63
N ILE A 399 -11.00 23.71 79.48
CA ILE A 399 -9.91 24.52 78.84
C ILE A 399 -9.42 25.60 79.79
N ARG A 400 -10.32 26.36 80.39
CA ARG A 400 -9.97 27.45 81.37
C ARG A 400 -9.39 26.96 82.69
N GLY A 401 -9.67 25.72 83.05
CA GLY A 401 -9.15 25.07 84.22
C GLY A 401 -7.78 24.44 84.14
N SER A 402 -7.31 24.27 82.93
CA SER A 402 -6.02 23.65 82.58
C SER A 402 -4.89 24.69 82.63
N ALA A 403 -3.70 24.28 83.04
CA ALA A 403 -2.55 25.11 83.15
C ALA A 403 -1.91 25.48 81.84
N ASP A 404 -1.98 24.55 80.84
CA ASP A 404 -1.43 24.75 79.49
C ASP A 404 -2.26 23.99 78.42
N THR A 405 -1.89 24.11 77.19
CA THR A 405 -2.56 23.50 76.05
C THR A 405 -2.44 21.99 76.06
N ALA A 406 -1.35 21.43 76.55
CA ALA A 406 -1.13 19.99 76.63
C ALA A 406 -2.06 19.33 77.68
N GLU A 407 -2.19 19.98 78.83
CA GLU A 407 -3.15 19.56 79.90
C GLU A 407 -4.61 19.72 79.44
N ALA A 408 -4.95 20.82 78.77
CA ALA A 408 -6.32 20.97 78.20
C ALA A 408 -6.64 19.91 77.16
N ARG A 409 -5.68 19.53 76.28
CA ARG A 409 -5.85 18.41 75.35
C ARG A 409 -6.10 17.08 76.05
N ALA A 410 -5.29 16.75 77.05
CA ALA A 410 -5.41 15.52 77.81
C ALA A 410 -6.79 15.42 78.51
N ASN A 411 -7.21 16.52 79.14
CA ASN A 411 -8.52 16.58 79.83
C ASN A 411 -9.70 16.46 78.82
N LEU A 412 -9.62 17.04 77.68
CA LEU A 412 -10.63 16.88 76.59
C LEU A 412 -10.74 15.43 76.10
N ILE A 413 -9.56 14.82 75.84
CA ILE A 413 -9.49 13.43 75.43
C ILE A 413 -10.14 12.49 76.43
N GLU A 414 -9.79 12.65 77.73
CA GLU A 414 -10.29 11.81 78.76
C GLU A 414 -11.79 12.03 79.03
N SER A 415 -12.26 13.27 79.03
CA SER A 415 -13.63 13.61 79.39
C SER A 415 -14.66 13.32 78.29
N PHE A 416 -14.27 13.42 77.01
CA PHE A 416 -15.21 13.24 75.92
C PHE A 416 -14.88 12.04 75.03
N GLU A 417 -13.90 11.21 75.38
CA GLU A 417 -13.43 10.04 74.64
C GLU A 417 -12.94 10.48 73.20
N LEU A 418 -12.32 11.66 73.10
CA LEU A 418 -11.90 12.21 71.83
C LEU A 418 -10.52 11.68 71.41
N SER A 419 -10.27 11.64 70.11
CA SER A 419 -8.92 11.46 69.60
C SER A 419 -8.07 12.72 69.78
N GLU A 420 -6.77 12.58 69.73
CA GLU A 420 -5.84 13.73 69.81
C GLU A 420 -6.10 14.75 68.69
N ILE A 421 -6.43 14.27 67.46
CA ILE A 421 -6.77 15.12 66.31
C ILE A 421 -8.04 15.93 66.57
N GLN A 422 -9.07 15.30 67.13
CA GLN A 422 -10.32 15.96 67.51
C GLN A 422 -10.09 16.99 68.61
N ALA A 423 -9.34 16.66 69.66
CA ALA A 423 -9.01 17.56 70.75
C ALA A 423 -8.22 18.78 70.29
N ASN A 424 -7.25 18.61 69.37
CA ASN A 424 -6.52 19.72 68.75
C ASN A 424 -7.45 20.62 67.94
N ALA A 425 -8.33 20.02 67.10
CA ALA A 425 -9.31 20.76 66.30
C ALA A 425 -10.28 21.61 67.17
N ILE A 426 -10.63 21.11 68.37
CA ILE A 426 -11.47 21.84 69.38
C ILE A 426 -10.64 23.03 69.91
N LEU A 427 -9.42 22.81 70.30
CA LEU A 427 -8.55 23.87 70.86
C LEU A 427 -8.24 24.97 69.85
N ASP A 428 -8.14 24.63 68.55
CA ASP A 428 -7.91 25.58 67.44
C ASP A 428 -9.21 26.22 66.93
N MET A 429 -10.41 25.85 67.53
CA MET A 429 -11.71 26.30 67.04
C MET A 429 -11.93 27.78 67.33
N PRO A 430 -12.15 28.66 66.30
CA PRO A 430 -12.48 30.06 66.53
C PRO A 430 -13.85 30.22 67.24
N LEU A 431 -13.92 31.11 68.21
CA LEU A 431 -15.18 31.42 68.99
C LEU A 431 -16.39 31.75 68.08
N ARG A 432 -16.17 32.30 66.87
CA ARG A 432 -17.25 32.59 65.90
C ARG A 432 -18.00 31.34 65.47
N ARG A 433 -17.44 30.14 65.56
CA ARG A 433 -18.07 28.85 65.18
C ARG A 433 -19.04 28.33 66.22
N LEU A 434 -19.14 28.99 67.39
CA LEU A 434 -20.08 28.66 68.43
C LEU A 434 -21.46 29.26 68.24
N THR A 435 -21.72 30.01 67.18
CA THR A 435 -23.04 30.54 66.86
C THR A 435 -23.93 29.47 66.30
N ALA A 436 -25.23 29.52 66.62
CA ALA A 436 -26.21 28.50 66.20
C ALA A 436 -26.21 28.23 64.70
N LEU A 437 -26.04 29.26 63.91
CA LEU A 437 -25.96 29.13 62.44
C LEU A 437 -24.73 28.31 61.95
N GLU A 438 -23.57 28.51 62.59
CA GLU A 438 -22.38 27.75 62.29
C GLU A 438 -22.44 26.31 62.79
N VAL A 439 -23.09 26.03 63.92
CA VAL A 439 -23.35 24.69 64.39
C VAL A 439 -24.21 23.89 63.43
N ASP A 440 -25.28 24.52 62.89
CA ASP A 440 -26.14 23.87 61.87
C ASP A 440 -25.34 23.56 60.58
N LYS A 441 -24.39 24.44 60.21
CA LYS A 441 -23.51 24.15 59.08
C LYS A 441 -22.61 22.96 59.31
N LEU A 442 -22.01 22.83 60.51
CA LEU A 442 -21.18 21.68 60.85
C LEU A 442 -21.97 20.36 60.78
N ARG A 443 -23.21 20.36 61.27
CA ARG A 443 -24.11 19.16 61.19
C ARG A 443 -24.50 18.83 59.76
N THR A 444 -24.80 19.84 58.95
CA THR A 444 -25.12 19.66 57.55
C THR A 444 -23.88 19.12 56.76
N GLU A 445 -22.68 19.69 56.97
CA GLU A 445 -21.43 19.22 56.40
C GLU A 445 -21.16 17.75 56.78
N LEU A 446 -21.36 17.38 58.05
CA LEU A 446 -21.19 15.99 58.50
C LEU A 446 -22.15 15.04 57.78
N ALA A 447 -23.44 15.41 57.71
CA ALA A 447 -24.44 14.57 57.04
C ALA A 447 -24.11 14.39 55.52
N GLU A 448 -23.69 15.44 54.85
CA GLU A 448 -23.25 15.36 53.42
C GLU A 448 -22.01 14.46 53.29
N LEU A 449 -21.03 14.58 54.20
CA LEU A 449 -19.84 13.73 54.18
C LEU A 449 -20.18 12.26 54.46
N GLN A 450 -21.08 11.98 55.40
CA GLN A 450 -21.51 10.59 55.70
C GLN A 450 -22.21 9.96 54.50
N HIS A 451 -23.01 10.71 53.74
CA HIS A 451 -23.60 10.24 52.50
C HIS A 451 -22.51 9.97 51.43
N ARG A 452 -21.55 10.90 51.27
CA ARG A 452 -20.45 10.75 50.33
C ARG A 452 -19.54 9.56 50.72
N ILE A 453 -19.30 9.31 52.01
CA ILE A 453 -18.55 8.14 52.48
C ILE A 453 -19.26 6.85 52.06
N ALA A 454 -20.57 6.75 52.30
CA ALA A 454 -21.33 5.59 51.89
C ALA A 454 -21.32 5.35 50.38
N ASP A 455 -21.39 6.43 49.56
CA ASP A 455 -21.27 6.32 48.12
C ASP A 455 -19.87 5.83 47.69
N LEU A 456 -18.79 6.38 48.29
CA LEU A 456 -17.42 5.96 48.00
C LEU A 456 -17.14 4.50 48.40
N GLU A 457 -17.66 4.07 49.55
CA GLU A 457 -17.59 2.68 50.01
C GLU A 457 -18.33 1.73 49.03
N ALA A 458 -19.51 2.16 48.53
CA ALA A 458 -20.27 1.38 47.57
C ALA A 458 -19.50 1.23 46.24
N ILE A 459 -18.80 2.28 45.81
CA ILE A 459 -17.95 2.24 44.59
C ILE A 459 -16.79 1.25 44.79
N LEU A 460 -16.14 1.27 45.94
CA LEU A 460 -15.04 0.35 46.25
C LEU A 460 -15.51 -1.11 46.39
N ALA A 461 -16.71 -1.33 46.91
CA ALA A 461 -17.26 -2.67 47.12
C ALA A 461 -17.68 -3.36 45.80
N ASP A 462 -18.08 -2.58 44.74
CA ASP A 462 -18.60 -3.16 43.52
C ASP A 462 -17.75 -2.81 42.27
N PRO A 463 -17.03 -3.77 41.72
CA PRO A 463 -16.27 -3.56 40.45
C PRO A 463 -17.14 -3.09 39.28
N LYS A 464 -18.41 -3.43 39.22
CA LYS A 464 -19.31 -3.02 38.15
C LYS A 464 -19.56 -1.52 38.19
N THR A 465 -19.68 -0.96 39.39
CA THR A 465 -19.83 0.48 39.58
C THR A 465 -18.58 1.22 39.10
N ARG A 466 -17.38 0.70 39.39
CA ARG A 466 -16.10 1.27 38.87
C ARG A 466 -16.03 1.23 37.37
N TRP A 467 -16.42 0.12 36.73
CA TRP A 467 -16.51 0.05 35.27
C TRP A 467 -17.50 1.04 34.70
N SER A 468 -18.59 1.31 35.34
CA SER A 468 -19.57 2.31 34.89
C SER A 468 -18.99 3.72 34.94
N ILE A 469 -18.20 4.05 35.98
CA ILE A 469 -17.50 5.32 36.09
C ILE A 469 -16.48 5.48 34.94
N ILE A 470 -15.67 4.44 34.64
CA ILE A 470 -14.70 4.44 33.55
C ILE A 470 -15.42 4.68 32.22
N LYS A 471 -16.56 4.01 31.98
CA LYS A 471 -17.36 4.19 30.76
C LYS A 471 -17.86 5.62 30.62
N GLU A 472 -18.39 6.19 31.68
CA GLU A 472 -18.91 7.57 31.67
C GLU A 472 -17.80 8.57 31.38
N GLU A 473 -16.65 8.46 32.03
CA GLU A 473 -15.53 9.36 31.87
C GLU A 473 -14.90 9.26 30.47
N MET A 474 -14.69 8.04 29.97
CA MET A 474 -14.20 7.84 28.59
C MET A 474 -15.24 8.29 27.56
N GLY A 475 -16.53 8.03 27.81
CA GLY A 475 -17.62 8.49 26.95
C GLY A 475 -17.66 10.01 26.80
N ALA A 476 -17.48 10.75 27.92
CA ALA A 476 -17.41 12.21 27.92
C ALA A 476 -16.20 12.74 27.12
N ILE A 477 -15.05 12.10 27.25
CA ILE A 477 -13.86 12.45 26.44
C ILE A 477 -14.12 12.18 24.96
N ARG A 478 -14.73 11.04 24.62
CA ARG A 478 -15.14 10.73 23.26
C ARG A 478 -16.07 11.79 22.68
N GLU A 479 -17.10 12.16 23.40
CA GLU A 479 -18.08 13.16 22.94
C GLU A 479 -17.42 14.53 22.68
N GLN A 480 -16.47 14.92 23.54
CA GLN A 480 -15.81 16.21 23.45
C GLN A 480 -14.71 16.28 22.37
N PHE A 481 -13.95 15.19 22.14
CA PHE A 481 -12.72 15.25 21.34
C PHE A 481 -12.72 14.33 20.11
N ALA A 482 -13.69 13.42 19.96
CA ALA A 482 -13.75 12.59 18.77
C ALA A 482 -13.99 13.44 17.53
N ASN A 483 -13.29 13.09 16.45
CA ASN A 483 -13.42 13.74 15.16
C ASN A 483 -13.34 12.69 14.03
N PRO A 484 -13.78 13.03 12.82
CA PRO A 484 -13.74 12.11 11.69
C PRO A 484 -12.33 11.61 11.38
N ARG A 485 -12.24 10.42 10.80
CA ARG A 485 -10.98 9.88 10.28
C ARG A 485 -10.39 10.82 9.24
N ARG A 486 -9.07 10.97 9.29
CA ARG A 486 -8.27 11.66 8.27
C ARG A 486 -7.83 10.67 7.18
N SER A 487 -7.36 9.47 7.56
CA SER A 487 -6.94 8.43 6.62
C SER A 487 -8.13 7.63 6.09
N ARG A 488 -8.19 7.42 4.77
CA ARG A 488 -9.25 6.68 4.07
C ARG A 488 -8.75 5.29 3.68
N ILE A 489 -9.56 4.27 3.91
CA ILE A 489 -9.21 2.89 3.59
C ILE A 489 -9.73 2.57 2.18
N ILE A 490 -8.84 2.09 1.31
CA ILE A 490 -9.16 1.64 -0.04
C ILE A 490 -8.79 0.17 -0.22
N PRO A 491 -9.51 -0.57 -1.07
CA PRO A 491 -9.14 -1.93 -1.42
C PRO A 491 -7.71 -1.98 -1.99
N ASP A 492 -7.03 -3.10 -1.78
CA ASP A 492 -5.80 -3.39 -2.50
C ASP A 492 -6.18 -3.88 -3.90
N GLU A 493 -5.94 -3.08 -4.92
CA GLU A 493 -6.14 -3.44 -6.33
C GLU A 493 -5.05 -4.38 -6.85
N GLY A 494 -4.24 -4.92 -5.98
CA GLY A 494 -3.05 -5.70 -6.29
C GLY A 494 -1.80 -4.82 -6.47
N ASP A 495 -0.63 -5.46 -6.53
CA ASP A 495 0.59 -4.74 -6.88
C ASP A 495 0.45 -4.24 -8.32
N LEU A 496 0.69 -2.95 -8.54
CA LEU A 496 0.74 -2.34 -9.87
C LEU A 496 1.64 -3.19 -10.77
N SER A 497 1.02 -3.84 -11.78
CA SER A 497 1.76 -4.66 -12.73
C SER A 497 2.68 -3.80 -13.59
N LEU A 498 3.66 -4.41 -14.24
CA LEU A 498 4.49 -3.69 -15.19
C LEU A 498 3.63 -3.09 -16.33
N GLU A 499 2.51 -3.72 -16.63
CA GLU A 499 1.54 -3.31 -17.64
C GLU A 499 0.80 -2.03 -17.26
N ASP A 500 0.48 -1.82 -15.97
CA ASP A 500 -0.16 -0.59 -15.49
C ASP A 500 0.75 0.65 -15.61
N LEU A 501 2.04 0.42 -15.89
CA LEU A 501 3.06 1.44 -16.09
C LEU A 501 3.32 1.77 -17.56
N ILE A 502 2.74 1.02 -18.47
CA ILE A 502 2.91 1.13 -19.92
C ILE A 502 1.56 1.49 -20.53
N ALA A 503 1.54 2.51 -21.37
CA ALA A 503 0.33 2.84 -22.12
C ALA A 503 -0.04 1.69 -23.08
N ASP A 504 -1.32 1.33 -23.14
CA ASP A 504 -1.82 0.32 -24.07
C ASP A 504 -1.99 0.92 -25.48
N ASP A 505 -0.85 1.41 -26.03
CA ASP A 505 -0.80 1.99 -27.37
C ASP A 505 -1.08 0.91 -28.43
N GLU A 506 -1.71 1.30 -29.52
CA GLU A 506 -1.80 0.47 -30.72
C GLU A 506 -0.44 0.32 -31.38
N LEU A 507 -0.03 -0.92 -31.65
CA LEU A 507 1.26 -1.28 -32.19
C LEU A 507 1.10 -2.10 -33.48
N ILE A 508 1.99 -1.84 -34.44
CA ILE A 508 2.20 -2.69 -35.60
C ILE A 508 3.50 -3.45 -35.40
N ILE A 509 3.36 -4.77 -35.27
CA ILE A 509 4.48 -5.70 -35.15
C ILE A 509 4.82 -6.23 -36.54
N THR A 510 6.08 -6.12 -36.92
CA THR A 510 6.53 -6.68 -38.19
C THR A 510 7.64 -7.69 -37.95
N VAL A 511 7.55 -8.82 -38.69
CA VAL A 511 8.60 -9.85 -38.69
C VAL A 511 9.04 -10.08 -40.12
N SER A 512 10.32 -9.91 -40.39
CA SER A 512 10.90 -10.09 -41.72
C SER A 512 11.26 -11.56 -42.00
N GLN A 513 11.52 -11.89 -43.29
CA GLN A 513 11.94 -13.21 -43.71
C GLN A 513 13.31 -13.62 -43.13
N ALA A 514 14.20 -12.63 -42.97
CA ALA A 514 15.48 -12.83 -42.33
C ALA A 514 15.42 -12.90 -40.80
N GLY A 515 14.23 -12.83 -40.22
CA GLY A 515 13.98 -13.00 -38.75
C GLY A 515 14.18 -11.72 -37.96
N TYR A 516 14.09 -10.53 -38.55
CA TYR A 516 14.07 -9.29 -37.79
C TYR A 516 12.65 -8.95 -37.29
N VAL A 517 12.53 -8.56 -36.06
CA VAL A 517 11.28 -8.14 -35.42
C VAL A 517 11.39 -6.73 -34.89
N LYS A 518 10.32 -5.94 -35.03
CA LYS A 518 10.19 -4.62 -34.43
C LYS A 518 8.72 -4.29 -34.14
N SER A 519 8.50 -3.38 -33.20
CA SER A 519 7.22 -2.73 -32.97
C SER A 519 7.28 -1.27 -33.38
N VAL A 520 6.20 -0.77 -33.95
CA VAL A 520 6.04 0.62 -34.38
C VAL A 520 4.65 1.08 -33.92
N PRO A 521 4.51 2.27 -33.29
CA PRO A 521 3.18 2.81 -32.98
C PRO A 521 2.32 2.93 -34.24
N ALA A 522 1.08 2.48 -34.19
CA ALA A 522 0.16 2.53 -35.33
C ALA A 522 -0.06 3.98 -35.84
N SER A 523 -0.01 4.96 -34.94
CA SER A 523 -0.10 6.39 -35.23
C SER A 523 1.00 6.90 -36.18
N THR A 524 2.11 6.16 -36.32
CA THR A 524 3.21 6.49 -37.25
C THR A 524 2.80 6.23 -38.72
N TYR A 525 1.78 5.40 -38.93
CA TYR A 525 1.20 5.11 -40.23
C TYR A 525 -0.02 6.01 -40.44
N ARG A 526 0.20 7.20 -41.04
CA ARG A 526 -0.92 8.11 -41.33
C ARG A 526 -1.84 7.49 -42.39
N THR A 527 -3.15 7.52 -42.14
CA THR A 527 -4.18 7.26 -43.16
C THR A 527 -3.99 8.22 -44.34
N GLN A 528 -3.82 7.66 -45.55
CA GLN A 528 -3.81 8.45 -46.79
C GLN A 528 -5.13 8.26 -47.52
N THR A 529 -5.71 9.37 -48.01
CA THR A 529 -6.91 9.35 -48.88
C THR A 529 -6.64 8.59 -50.18
N ARG A 530 -7.69 7.96 -50.74
CA ARG A 530 -7.70 7.21 -51.99
C ARG A 530 -6.96 8.01 -53.10
N GLY A 531 -5.90 7.41 -53.69
CA GLY A 531 -5.09 8.02 -54.76
C GLY A 531 -3.72 8.56 -54.36
N GLY A 532 -3.31 8.46 -53.09
CA GLY A 532 -1.98 8.83 -52.60
C GLY A 532 -0.91 7.82 -53.05
N ARG A 533 0.35 8.25 -53.24
CA ARG A 533 1.51 7.36 -53.39
C ARG A 533 1.70 6.61 -52.07
N GLY A 534 1.59 5.26 -52.09
CA GLY A 534 1.77 4.42 -50.91
C GLY A 534 3.08 4.75 -50.20
N VAL A 535 3.04 4.74 -48.88
CA VAL A 535 4.21 4.95 -48.02
C VAL A 535 4.93 3.61 -47.91
N LYS A 536 6.26 3.57 -48.11
CA LYS A 536 7.08 2.39 -47.90
C LYS A 536 6.88 1.92 -46.45
N ALA A 537 6.33 0.74 -46.25
CA ALA A 537 6.04 0.20 -44.91
C ALA A 537 7.30 -0.14 -44.08
N ALA A 538 8.41 -0.42 -44.76
CA ALA A 538 9.74 -0.52 -44.17
C ALA A 538 10.81 -0.31 -45.27
N GLU A 539 11.86 0.39 -44.96
CA GLU A 539 13.12 0.26 -45.67
C GLU A 539 13.90 -0.85 -44.97
N VAL A 540 13.81 -2.06 -45.52
CA VAL A 540 14.67 -3.14 -45.07
C VAL A 540 15.90 -3.09 -45.95
N PRO A 541 17.13 -2.91 -45.39
CA PRO A 541 18.34 -2.91 -46.19
C PRO A 541 18.60 -4.27 -46.82
N GLY A 542 18.75 -4.37 -48.14
CA GLY A 542 18.99 -5.60 -48.86
C GLY A 542 17.70 -6.28 -49.33
N ASP A 543 17.76 -7.56 -49.65
CA ASP A 543 16.66 -8.38 -50.21
C ASP A 543 15.72 -8.97 -49.14
N ASP A 544 15.68 -8.40 -47.92
CA ASP A 544 14.81 -8.89 -46.84
C ASP A 544 13.36 -8.37 -46.99
N VAL A 545 12.39 -9.15 -46.62
CA VAL A 545 10.96 -8.93 -46.87
C VAL A 545 10.17 -9.13 -45.60
N ILE A 546 9.13 -8.30 -45.33
CA ILE A 546 8.20 -8.49 -44.24
C ILE A 546 7.37 -9.74 -44.51
N ARG A 547 7.45 -10.71 -43.65
CA ARG A 547 6.69 -11.98 -43.69
C ARG A 547 5.40 -11.93 -42.90
N HIS A 548 5.43 -11.32 -41.71
CA HIS A 548 4.27 -11.16 -40.86
C HIS A 548 4.12 -9.71 -40.45
N LEU A 549 2.89 -9.25 -40.45
CA LEU A 549 2.45 -7.95 -39.95
C LEU A 549 1.24 -8.20 -39.07
N VAL A 550 1.30 -7.73 -37.82
CA VAL A 550 0.24 -7.91 -36.83
C VAL A 550 -0.10 -6.55 -36.25
N HIS A 551 -1.35 -6.15 -36.31
CA HIS A 551 -1.89 -5.00 -35.62
C HIS A 551 -2.39 -5.49 -34.25
N THR A 552 -1.94 -4.88 -33.17
CA THR A 552 -2.20 -5.30 -31.80
C THR A 552 -2.06 -4.13 -30.84
N THR A 553 -2.25 -4.34 -29.54
CA THR A 553 -2.00 -3.34 -28.51
C THR A 553 -0.83 -3.73 -27.61
N ALA A 554 -0.26 -2.78 -26.90
CA ALA A 554 0.94 -2.98 -26.09
C ALA A 554 0.75 -4.08 -25.01
N HIS A 555 -0.45 -4.22 -24.46
CA HIS A 555 -0.75 -5.19 -23.41
C HIS A 555 -1.16 -6.56 -23.94
N ALA A 556 -1.37 -6.73 -25.25
CA ALA A 556 -1.73 -8.01 -25.84
C ALA A 556 -0.57 -9.02 -25.74
N TYR A 557 -0.92 -10.30 -25.59
CA TYR A 557 0.02 -11.40 -25.78
C TYR A 557 0.17 -11.71 -27.26
N LEU A 558 1.40 -11.95 -27.68
CA LEU A 558 1.74 -12.47 -29.00
C LEU A 558 2.22 -13.91 -28.86
N LEU A 559 1.56 -14.79 -29.60
CA LEU A 559 1.88 -16.22 -29.69
C LEU A 559 2.60 -16.46 -31.03
N PHE A 560 3.90 -16.69 -30.97
CA PHE A 560 4.75 -16.97 -32.14
C PHE A 560 4.86 -18.48 -32.34
N PHE A 561 4.13 -19.02 -33.31
CA PHE A 561 4.18 -20.43 -33.68
C PHE A 561 5.30 -20.66 -34.68
N THR A 562 6.13 -21.68 -34.43
CA THR A 562 7.32 -21.96 -35.25
C THR A 562 7.16 -23.24 -36.06
N ASN A 563 8.00 -23.37 -37.09
CA ASN A 563 8.06 -24.59 -37.95
C ASN A 563 8.36 -25.86 -37.15
N LYS A 564 8.97 -25.72 -35.96
CA LYS A 564 9.30 -26.86 -35.08
C LYS A 564 8.14 -27.28 -34.18
N GLY A 565 6.94 -26.70 -34.35
CA GLY A 565 5.76 -27.02 -33.57
C GLY A 565 5.79 -26.46 -32.13
N LEU A 566 6.64 -25.46 -31.88
CA LEU A 566 6.71 -24.72 -30.64
C LEU A 566 5.89 -23.44 -30.75
N VAL A 567 5.48 -22.90 -29.61
CA VAL A 567 4.92 -21.54 -29.50
C VAL A 567 5.66 -20.78 -28.43
N HIS A 568 6.15 -19.59 -28.77
CA HIS A 568 6.76 -18.64 -27.86
C HIS A 568 5.77 -17.53 -27.57
N ARG A 569 5.59 -17.24 -26.27
CA ARG A 569 4.62 -16.27 -25.77
C ARG A 569 5.36 -15.08 -25.20
N ILE A 570 5.02 -13.88 -25.65
CA ILE A 570 5.61 -12.62 -25.23
C ILE A 570 4.56 -11.52 -25.24
N LYS A 571 4.67 -10.52 -24.37
CA LYS A 571 3.85 -9.32 -24.44
C LYS A 571 4.30 -8.41 -25.60
N ALA A 572 3.35 -7.76 -26.25
CA ALA A 572 3.67 -6.91 -27.41
C ALA A 572 4.61 -5.74 -27.03
N HIS A 573 4.50 -5.18 -25.82
CA HIS A 573 5.38 -4.12 -25.33
C HIS A 573 6.82 -4.58 -25.06
N GLU A 574 7.08 -5.86 -24.93
CA GLU A 574 8.44 -6.40 -24.79
C GLU A 574 9.23 -6.39 -26.11
N ILE A 575 8.52 -6.26 -27.24
CA ILE A 575 9.19 -6.09 -28.55
C ILE A 575 9.69 -4.64 -28.66
N PRO A 576 11.00 -4.44 -28.92
CA PRO A 576 11.58 -3.11 -28.97
C PRO A 576 10.88 -2.18 -29.95
N ARG A 577 10.44 -1.02 -29.45
CA ARG A 577 9.89 0.06 -30.28
C ARG A 577 11.00 0.66 -31.14
N GLN A 578 10.76 0.78 -32.44
CA GLN A 578 11.72 1.35 -33.37
C GLN A 578 11.03 2.27 -34.39
N SER A 579 11.83 3.04 -35.10
CA SER A 579 11.32 3.86 -36.21
C SER A 579 10.83 2.96 -37.36
N ARG A 580 9.93 3.50 -38.16
CA ARG A 580 9.40 2.81 -39.36
C ARG A 580 10.49 2.30 -40.29
N THR A 581 11.56 3.07 -40.48
CA THR A 581 12.68 2.76 -41.39
C THR A 581 13.78 1.90 -40.75
N ALA A 582 13.74 1.64 -39.44
CA ALA A 582 14.75 0.81 -38.80
C ALA A 582 14.61 -0.67 -39.21
N LYS A 583 15.75 -1.37 -39.24
CA LYS A 583 15.82 -2.80 -39.60
C LYS A 583 15.07 -3.72 -38.57
N GLY A 584 14.99 -3.32 -37.30
CA GLY A 584 14.53 -4.17 -36.24
C GLY A 584 15.67 -4.89 -35.52
N VAL A 585 15.32 -5.74 -34.55
CA VAL A 585 16.23 -6.63 -33.84
C VAL A 585 16.03 -8.07 -34.30
N LEU A 586 17.03 -8.93 -34.22
CA LEU A 586 16.84 -10.35 -34.49
C LEU A 586 15.81 -10.94 -33.56
N ALA A 587 14.88 -11.73 -34.04
CA ALA A 587 13.83 -12.38 -33.24
C ALA A 587 14.42 -13.20 -32.09
N GLN A 588 15.60 -13.79 -32.25
CA GLN A 588 16.33 -14.51 -31.23
C GLN A 588 16.77 -13.64 -30.05
N ALA A 589 16.80 -12.32 -30.20
CA ALA A 589 17.09 -11.41 -29.09
C ALA A 589 15.88 -11.17 -28.16
N VAL A 590 14.67 -11.45 -28.63
CA VAL A 590 13.41 -11.26 -27.87
C VAL A 590 12.64 -12.58 -27.66
N LEU A 591 12.88 -13.58 -28.52
CA LEU A 591 12.26 -14.90 -28.44
C LEU A 591 13.34 -15.97 -28.27
N PRO A 592 13.13 -17.00 -27.45
CA PRO A 592 14.07 -18.10 -27.27
C PRO A 592 14.05 -19.10 -28.45
N LEU A 593 14.28 -18.62 -29.66
CA LEU A 593 14.28 -19.42 -30.89
C LEU A 593 15.53 -20.31 -30.96
N GLY A 594 15.33 -21.58 -31.24
CA GLY A 594 16.39 -22.56 -31.51
C GLY A 594 17.03 -22.41 -32.90
N PRO A 595 18.09 -23.18 -33.18
CA PRO A 595 18.68 -23.27 -34.53
C PRO A 595 17.63 -23.71 -35.55
N ASP A 596 17.60 -23.07 -36.73
CA ASP A 596 16.65 -23.36 -37.83
C ASP A 596 15.18 -23.26 -37.45
N GLU A 597 14.86 -22.56 -36.38
CA GLU A 597 13.50 -22.28 -35.92
C GLU A 597 13.00 -21.00 -36.60
N ILE A 598 11.90 -21.10 -37.32
CA ILE A 598 11.33 -20.02 -38.13
C ILE A 598 9.88 -19.81 -37.70
N VAL A 599 9.51 -18.55 -37.47
CA VAL A 599 8.14 -18.14 -37.17
C VAL A 599 7.24 -18.41 -38.38
N GLN A 600 6.18 -19.20 -38.19
CA GLN A 600 5.22 -19.55 -39.23
C GLN A 600 3.89 -18.82 -39.12
N SER A 601 3.48 -18.52 -37.90
CA SER A 601 2.24 -17.79 -37.63
C SER A 601 2.38 -16.99 -36.36
N ILE A 602 1.71 -15.85 -36.30
CA ILE A 602 1.63 -15.01 -35.11
C ILE A 602 0.15 -14.76 -34.82
N ILE A 603 -0.26 -15.00 -33.60
CA ILE A 603 -1.63 -14.76 -33.13
C ILE A 603 -1.51 -13.84 -31.93
N ASP A 604 -2.26 -12.74 -31.94
CA ASP A 604 -2.38 -11.85 -30.81
C ASP A 604 -3.63 -12.18 -30.01
N THR A 605 -3.58 -11.94 -28.71
CA THR A 605 -4.73 -12.10 -27.82
C THR A 605 -4.59 -11.24 -26.57
N ARG A 606 -5.69 -10.68 -26.14
CA ARG A 606 -5.80 -10.02 -24.81
C ARG A 606 -6.21 -11.01 -23.73
N ASP A 607 -7.10 -11.93 -24.11
CA ASP A 607 -7.59 -13.02 -23.28
C ASP A 607 -7.58 -14.35 -24.09
N TYR A 608 -7.67 -15.46 -23.40
CA TYR A 608 -7.68 -16.78 -24.03
C TYR A 608 -9.10 -17.31 -24.29
N GLU A 609 -10.11 -16.47 -24.10
CA GLU A 609 -11.52 -16.80 -24.34
C GLU A 609 -11.95 -16.41 -25.75
N THR A 610 -11.26 -15.46 -26.38
CA THR A 610 -11.58 -14.85 -27.69
C THR A 610 -11.25 -15.76 -28.88
N GLY A 611 -11.42 -16.95 -28.85
CA GLY A 611 -11.20 -17.92 -29.93
C GLY A 611 -11.18 -19.28 -29.28
N ARG A 612 -12.17 -20.07 -29.58
CA ARG A 612 -12.36 -21.35 -28.90
C ARG A 612 -11.26 -22.35 -29.18
N TYR A 613 -10.71 -22.34 -30.42
CA TYR A 613 -9.75 -23.36 -30.85
C TYR A 613 -8.66 -22.77 -31.74
N LEU A 614 -7.54 -23.47 -31.79
CA LEU A 614 -6.49 -23.30 -32.81
C LEU A 614 -6.42 -24.57 -33.67
N VAL A 615 -6.56 -24.43 -34.97
CA VAL A 615 -6.34 -25.48 -35.95
C VAL A 615 -4.93 -25.32 -36.54
N MET A 616 -4.14 -26.36 -36.40
CA MET A 616 -2.75 -26.44 -36.88
C MET A 616 -2.65 -27.43 -38.01
N VAL A 617 -1.89 -27.09 -39.05
CA VAL A 617 -1.66 -27.99 -40.19
C VAL A 617 -0.17 -28.07 -40.49
N THR A 618 0.32 -29.29 -40.67
CA THR A 618 1.73 -29.57 -40.96
C THR A 618 2.01 -29.73 -42.45
N LYS A 619 3.27 -29.64 -42.86
CA LYS A 619 3.76 -29.78 -44.20
C LYS A 619 3.42 -31.16 -44.82
N LYS A 620 3.42 -32.20 -44.00
CA LYS A 620 3.01 -33.59 -44.39
C LYS A 620 1.51 -33.84 -44.29
N GLY A 621 0.70 -32.83 -44.05
CA GLY A 621 -0.74 -32.90 -44.12
C GLY A 621 -1.44 -33.43 -42.87
N GLN A 622 -0.78 -33.40 -41.72
CA GLN A 622 -1.44 -33.62 -40.43
C GLN A 622 -2.23 -32.37 -40.06
N ALA A 623 -3.38 -32.54 -39.40
CA ALA A 623 -4.22 -31.48 -38.89
C ALA A 623 -4.54 -31.72 -37.42
N LYS A 624 -4.56 -30.72 -36.61
CA LYS A 624 -4.80 -30.79 -35.18
C LYS A 624 -5.67 -29.62 -34.73
N LYS A 625 -6.64 -29.89 -33.86
CA LYS A 625 -7.44 -28.86 -33.18
C LYS A 625 -7.13 -28.89 -31.69
N THR A 626 -6.82 -27.75 -31.09
CA THR A 626 -6.54 -27.60 -29.66
C THR A 626 -7.34 -26.41 -29.12
N GLU A 627 -7.89 -26.55 -27.92
CA GLU A 627 -8.56 -25.42 -27.25
C GLU A 627 -7.60 -24.27 -27.01
N PHE A 628 -8.05 -23.05 -27.29
CA PHE A 628 -7.19 -21.89 -27.18
C PHE A 628 -6.68 -21.65 -25.73
N LYS A 629 -7.52 -21.97 -24.74
CA LYS A 629 -7.20 -21.92 -23.31
C LYS A 629 -5.99 -22.76 -22.92
N GLU A 630 -5.68 -23.82 -23.64
CA GLU A 630 -4.51 -24.67 -23.41
C GLU A 630 -3.18 -23.90 -23.57
N TYR A 631 -3.18 -22.70 -24.19
CA TYR A 631 -2.02 -21.84 -24.38
C TYR A 631 -1.90 -20.75 -23.31
N GLU A 632 -2.85 -20.65 -22.38
CA GLU A 632 -2.73 -19.85 -21.16
C GLU A 632 -1.74 -20.52 -20.23
N SER A 633 -0.57 -19.90 -20.04
CA SER A 633 0.49 -20.48 -19.22
C SER A 633 1.43 -19.39 -18.70
N ARG A 634 2.10 -19.66 -17.60
CA ARG A 634 3.22 -18.81 -17.13
C ARG A 634 4.53 -19.07 -17.90
N ASN A 635 4.63 -20.19 -18.59
CA ASN A 635 5.82 -20.54 -19.36
C ASN A 635 5.89 -19.74 -20.67
N GLN A 636 7.06 -19.22 -20.97
CA GLN A 636 7.32 -18.45 -22.18
C GLN A 636 7.31 -19.34 -23.45
N THR A 637 7.71 -20.60 -23.34
CA THR A 637 7.75 -21.56 -24.46
C THR A 637 6.89 -22.77 -24.13
N LEU A 638 6.04 -23.17 -25.09
CA LEU A 638 5.16 -24.33 -24.99
C LEU A 638 5.26 -25.17 -26.26
N VAL A 639 4.99 -26.46 -26.13
CA VAL A 639 4.76 -27.34 -27.29
C VAL A 639 3.38 -27.06 -27.85
N ALA A 640 3.29 -26.68 -29.12
CA ALA A 640 2.03 -26.46 -29.82
C ALA A 640 1.52 -27.77 -30.52
N ILE A 641 2.40 -28.51 -31.13
CA ILE A 641 2.15 -29.79 -31.80
C ILE A 641 3.43 -30.62 -31.79
N ASN A 642 3.31 -31.91 -31.51
CA ASN A 642 4.43 -32.83 -31.68
C ASN A 642 4.56 -33.23 -33.17
N LEU A 643 5.72 -32.92 -33.75
CA LEU A 643 6.06 -33.25 -35.12
C LEU A 643 6.85 -34.57 -35.20
N THR A 644 6.63 -35.35 -36.24
CA THR A 644 7.33 -36.62 -36.46
C THR A 644 8.32 -36.50 -37.61
N GLY A 645 9.55 -36.95 -37.37
CA GLY A 645 10.61 -36.95 -38.39
C GLY A 645 10.98 -35.55 -38.85
N ASP A 646 10.93 -35.32 -40.15
CA ASP A 646 11.24 -34.05 -40.81
C ASP A 646 9.97 -33.22 -41.14
N ASP A 647 8.84 -33.46 -40.44
CA ASP A 647 7.62 -32.68 -40.68
C ASP A 647 7.78 -31.27 -40.04
N GLU A 648 7.05 -30.32 -40.56
CA GLU A 648 7.07 -28.92 -40.13
C GLU A 648 5.66 -28.36 -39.97
N LEU A 649 5.44 -27.50 -38.98
CA LEU A 649 4.20 -26.75 -38.88
C LEU A 649 4.18 -25.67 -39.96
N VAL A 650 3.09 -25.60 -40.72
CA VAL A 650 2.94 -24.65 -41.85
C VAL A 650 1.91 -23.57 -41.55
N SER A 651 0.82 -23.93 -40.89
CA SER A 651 -0.27 -22.97 -40.66
C SER A 651 -0.92 -23.20 -39.31
N VAL A 652 -1.24 -22.06 -38.63
CA VAL A 652 -2.07 -22.05 -37.42
C VAL A 652 -3.19 -21.05 -37.63
N ARG A 653 -4.44 -21.45 -37.36
CA ARG A 653 -5.63 -20.62 -37.57
C ARG A 653 -6.53 -20.63 -36.33
N PRO A 654 -6.94 -19.46 -35.83
CA PRO A 654 -8.00 -19.41 -34.84
C PRO A 654 -9.36 -19.81 -35.45
N THR A 655 -10.11 -20.56 -34.70
CA THR A 655 -11.44 -21.08 -35.15
C THR A 655 -12.43 -21.15 -34.00
N ASN A 656 -13.72 -21.27 -34.31
CA ASN A 656 -14.78 -21.30 -33.30
C ASN A 656 -15.38 -22.69 -33.07
N GLY A 657 -14.86 -23.73 -33.72
CA GLY A 657 -15.34 -25.11 -33.61
C GLY A 657 -16.36 -25.55 -34.68
N GLU A 658 -16.93 -24.61 -35.42
CA GLU A 658 -18.00 -24.83 -36.42
C GLU A 658 -17.58 -24.50 -37.85
N ASN A 659 -16.30 -24.13 -38.03
CA ASN A 659 -15.78 -23.66 -39.31
C ASN A 659 -15.54 -24.78 -40.32
N ASP A 660 -15.31 -24.39 -41.59
CA ASP A 660 -14.71 -25.25 -42.60
C ASP A 660 -13.24 -24.95 -42.73
N ILE A 661 -12.43 -25.98 -42.75
CA ILE A 661 -11.00 -25.92 -42.94
C ILE A 661 -10.65 -26.32 -44.38
N LEU A 662 -9.90 -25.47 -45.04
CA LEU A 662 -9.41 -25.76 -46.40
C LEU A 662 -7.86 -25.88 -46.34
N ILE A 663 -7.33 -26.98 -46.82
CA ILE A 663 -5.89 -27.25 -46.88
C ILE A 663 -5.47 -27.30 -48.35
N PHE A 664 -4.42 -26.59 -48.72
CA PHE A 664 -3.90 -26.50 -50.07
C PHE A 664 -2.47 -27.00 -50.20
N THR A 665 -2.20 -27.73 -51.31
CA THR A 665 -0.87 -28.29 -51.55
C THR A 665 -0.12 -27.55 -52.64
N ARG A 666 1.22 -27.70 -52.65
CA ARG A 666 2.13 -27.15 -53.65
C ARG A 666 1.76 -27.60 -55.09
N GLY A 667 1.26 -28.81 -55.24
CA GLY A 667 0.77 -29.36 -56.48
C GLY A 667 -0.59 -28.84 -56.96
N GLY A 668 -1.16 -27.84 -56.28
CA GLY A 668 -2.39 -27.17 -56.68
C GLY A 668 -3.67 -27.99 -56.36
N VAL A 669 -3.64 -28.85 -55.35
CA VAL A 669 -4.78 -29.59 -54.84
C VAL A 669 -5.32 -28.91 -53.58
N GLY A 670 -6.61 -28.90 -53.38
CA GLY A 670 -7.27 -28.40 -52.18
C GLY A 670 -8.32 -29.37 -51.63
N ILE A 671 -8.40 -29.52 -50.30
CA ILE A 671 -9.45 -30.26 -49.60
C ILE A 671 -10.21 -29.32 -48.67
N ARG A 672 -11.52 -29.46 -48.62
CA ARG A 672 -12.40 -28.76 -47.67
C ARG A 672 -13.12 -29.78 -46.81
N PHE A 673 -13.07 -29.66 -45.49
CA PHE A 673 -13.78 -30.49 -44.51
C PHE A 673 -14.28 -29.67 -43.33
N ALA A 674 -15.25 -30.18 -42.61
CA ALA A 674 -15.79 -29.53 -41.44
C ALA A 674 -14.78 -29.58 -40.26
N GLU A 675 -14.60 -28.50 -39.54
CA GLU A 675 -13.77 -28.49 -38.36
C GLU A 675 -14.19 -29.49 -37.29
N SER A 676 -15.51 -29.81 -37.23
CA SER A 676 -16.07 -30.85 -36.35
C SER A 676 -15.49 -32.26 -36.63
N ASP A 677 -14.90 -32.49 -37.81
CA ASP A 677 -14.20 -33.74 -38.13
C ASP A 677 -12.86 -33.86 -37.40
N LEU A 678 -12.37 -32.74 -36.83
CA LEU A 678 -11.19 -32.69 -35.95
C LEU A 678 -11.64 -32.68 -34.48
N ARG A 679 -11.38 -33.78 -33.76
CA ARG A 679 -11.57 -33.79 -32.31
C ARG A 679 -10.59 -32.83 -31.63
N SER A 680 -11.01 -32.18 -30.55
CA SER A 680 -10.10 -31.40 -29.71
C SER A 680 -9.07 -32.31 -29.06
N MET A 681 -7.80 -31.88 -29.02
CA MET A 681 -6.65 -32.65 -28.56
C MET A 681 -5.73 -31.73 -27.80
N GLY A 682 -5.09 -32.24 -26.73
CA GLY A 682 -4.12 -31.50 -25.95
C GLY A 682 -2.87 -31.10 -26.75
N ARG A 683 -2.13 -30.10 -26.28
CA ARG A 683 -0.96 -29.50 -26.96
C ARG A 683 0.11 -30.50 -27.42
N GLY A 684 0.45 -31.48 -26.57
CA GLY A 684 1.51 -32.45 -26.81
C GLY A 684 1.13 -33.61 -27.77
N THR A 685 0.12 -33.47 -28.64
CA THR A 685 -0.27 -34.52 -29.57
C THR A 685 0.19 -34.22 -31.01
N GLN A 686 0.24 -35.23 -31.86
CA GLN A 686 0.69 -35.16 -33.27
C GLN A 686 -0.43 -34.72 -34.23
N GLY A 687 -1.70 -34.74 -33.80
CA GLY A 687 -2.80 -34.52 -34.68
C GLY A 687 -3.25 -35.80 -35.46
N VAL A 688 -4.03 -35.57 -36.50
CA VAL A 688 -4.60 -36.60 -37.34
C VAL A 688 -4.46 -36.20 -38.83
N ARG A 689 -4.55 -37.14 -39.76
CA ARG A 689 -4.43 -36.84 -41.20
C ARG A 689 -5.52 -35.87 -41.65
N GLY A 690 -5.13 -34.66 -42.07
CA GLY A 690 -6.00 -33.64 -42.68
C GLY A 690 -6.22 -33.86 -44.16
N ILE A 691 -5.14 -34.10 -44.92
CA ILE A 691 -5.12 -34.40 -46.36
C ILE A 691 -4.20 -35.59 -46.66
N ARG A 692 -4.53 -36.39 -47.67
CA ARG A 692 -3.62 -37.39 -48.22
C ARG A 692 -2.83 -36.77 -49.37
N LEU A 693 -1.52 -36.62 -49.20
CA LEU A 693 -0.63 -36.06 -50.19
C LEU A 693 -0.26 -37.10 -51.25
N ARG A 694 -0.02 -36.63 -52.46
CA ARG A 694 0.66 -37.40 -53.54
C ARG A 694 2.17 -37.44 -53.25
N GLU A 695 2.83 -38.40 -53.88
CA GLU A 695 4.27 -38.50 -53.72
C GLU A 695 4.99 -37.20 -54.18
N GLY A 696 5.87 -36.69 -53.35
CA GLY A 696 6.60 -35.43 -53.56
C GLY A 696 5.79 -34.13 -53.40
N ASP A 697 4.48 -34.22 -53.03
CA ASP A 697 3.67 -33.03 -52.73
C ASP A 697 3.72 -32.66 -51.26
N GLN A 698 3.48 -31.38 -50.95
CA GLN A 698 3.47 -30.86 -49.56
C GLN A 698 2.37 -29.80 -49.42
N VAL A 699 1.93 -29.60 -48.16
CA VAL A 699 0.99 -28.54 -47.82
C VAL A 699 1.72 -27.20 -47.86
N VAL A 700 1.04 -26.17 -48.41
CA VAL A 700 1.52 -24.80 -48.51
C VAL A 700 0.80 -23.87 -47.56
N ALA A 701 -0.53 -24.09 -47.40
CA ALA A 701 -1.33 -23.22 -46.51
C ALA A 701 -2.61 -23.96 -46.07
N ALA A 702 -3.13 -23.51 -44.95
CA ALA A 702 -4.50 -23.78 -44.56
C ALA A 702 -5.22 -22.46 -44.28
N VAL A 703 -6.51 -22.38 -44.58
CA VAL A 703 -7.39 -21.25 -44.34
C VAL A 703 -8.70 -21.72 -43.78
N SER A 704 -9.43 -20.82 -43.13
CA SER A 704 -10.79 -21.07 -42.60
C SER A 704 -11.80 -20.19 -43.33
N ASN A 705 -13.04 -20.64 -43.43
CA ASN A 705 -14.11 -19.85 -44.04
C ASN A 705 -14.56 -18.63 -43.23
N VAL A 706 -14.09 -18.50 -41.98
CA VAL A 706 -14.26 -17.28 -41.17
C VAL A 706 -13.39 -16.14 -41.69
N GLU A 707 -12.26 -16.46 -42.30
CA GLU A 707 -11.26 -15.45 -42.75
C GLU A 707 -11.67 -14.78 -44.07
N GLY A 708 -12.70 -15.22 -44.73
CA GLY A 708 -13.20 -14.68 -46.03
C GLY A 708 -14.04 -15.65 -46.79
N GLU A 709 -14.72 -15.22 -47.86
CA GLU A 709 -15.59 -16.04 -48.71
C GLU A 709 -14.84 -16.66 -49.91
N GLU A 710 -13.71 -16.08 -50.26
CA GLU A 710 -12.90 -16.50 -51.41
C GLU A 710 -11.47 -16.85 -50.97
N VAL A 711 -10.84 -17.73 -51.71
CA VAL A 711 -9.41 -17.99 -51.60
C VAL A 711 -8.65 -17.38 -52.76
N LEU A 712 -7.64 -16.63 -52.48
CA LEU A 712 -6.62 -16.13 -53.39
C LEU A 712 -5.52 -17.18 -53.46
N LEU A 713 -5.33 -17.74 -54.67
CA LEU A 713 -4.32 -18.76 -54.92
C LEU A 713 -3.25 -18.16 -55.80
N LEU A 714 -1.98 -18.25 -55.37
CA LEU A 714 -0.84 -17.64 -56.06
C LEU A 714 0.28 -18.63 -56.30
N THR A 715 0.87 -18.56 -57.51
CA THR A 715 1.95 -19.46 -57.94
C THR A 715 3.31 -18.76 -57.94
N ALA A 716 4.39 -19.55 -57.93
CA ALA A 716 5.78 -19.09 -58.03
C ALA A 716 6.04 -18.11 -59.17
N GLY A 717 5.43 -18.35 -60.33
CA GLY A 717 5.57 -17.47 -61.50
C GLY A 717 4.76 -16.18 -61.45
N GLY A 718 4.13 -15.83 -60.30
CA GLY A 718 3.38 -14.58 -60.14
C GLY A 718 1.97 -14.61 -60.78
N TYR A 719 1.46 -15.80 -61.07
CA TYR A 719 0.08 -15.96 -61.50
C TYR A 719 -0.84 -16.22 -60.35
N GLY A 720 -2.07 -15.68 -60.42
CA GLY A 720 -3.04 -15.81 -59.32
C GLY A 720 -4.49 -15.79 -59.81
N LYS A 721 -5.36 -16.20 -58.95
CA LYS A 721 -6.83 -16.14 -59.10
C LYS A 721 -7.54 -16.15 -57.79
N ARG A 722 -8.73 -15.59 -57.73
CA ARG A 722 -9.70 -15.81 -56.67
C ARG A 722 -10.65 -16.96 -57.00
N THR A 723 -10.96 -17.76 -56.04
CA THR A 723 -11.93 -18.85 -56.18
C THR A 723 -12.84 -18.89 -54.94
N ALA A 724 -14.16 -18.90 -55.19
CA ALA A 724 -15.10 -19.02 -54.08
C ALA A 724 -14.87 -20.30 -53.27
N MET A 725 -14.90 -20.22 -51.95
CA MET A 725 -14.73 -21.40 -51.08
C MET A 725 -15.84 -22.45 -51.33
N SER A 726 -17.00 -22.02 -51.78
CA SER A 726 -18.11 -22.91 -52.17
C SER A 726 -17.81 -23.83 -53.37
N GLU A 727 -16.84 -23.45 -54.25
CA GLU A 727 -16.37 -24.31 -55.36
C GLU A 727 -15.64 -25.55 -54.84
N PHE A 728 -15.19 -25.57 -53.59
CA PHE A 728 -14.58 -26.73 -52.94
C PHE A 728 -15.65 -27.47 -52.17
N ARG A 729 -16.08 -28.63 -52.71
CA ARG A 729 -17.08 -29.49 -52.00
C ARG A 729 -16.51 -29.96 -50.66
N ARG A 730 -17.34 -30.00 -49.61
CA ARG A 730 -16.96 -30.68 -48.37
C ARG A 730 -16.66 -32.13 -48.62
N GLN A 731 -15.59 -32.66 -48.09
CA GLN A 731 -15.15 -34.02 -48.12
C GLN A 731 -14.84 -34.52 -46.70
N ALA A 732 -14.78 -35.82 -46.52
CA ALA A 732 -14.25 -36.37 -45.27
C ALA A 732 -12.77 -36.00 -45.14
N ARG A 733 -12.34 -35.67 -43.93
CA ARG A 733 -10.95 -35.43 -43.58
C ARG A 733 -10.03 -36.57 -44.01
N GLY A 734 -8.82 -36.26 -44.44
CA GLY A 734 -7.83 -37.25 -44.91
C GLY A 734 -8.06 -37.77 -46.34
N GLY A 735 -8.97 -37.16 -47.10
CA GLY A 735 -9.16 -37.41 -48.55
C GLY A 735 -8.01 -36.87 -49.42
N MET A 736 -8.05 -37.17 -50.72
CA MET A 736 -7.02 -36.71 -51.70
C MET A 736 -7.28 -35.27 -52.20
N GLY A 737 -8.41 -34.66 -51.83
CA GLY A 737 -8.76 -33.31 -52.27
C GLY A 737 -9.21 -33.28 -53.75
N VAL A 738 -9.38 -32.04 -54.25
CA VAL A 738 -9.72 -31.74 -55.66
C VAL A 738 -8.74 -30.74 -56.24
N LYS A 739 -8.59 -30.63 -57.54
CA LYS A 739 -7.76 -29.60 -58.16
C LYS A 739 -8.28 -28.23 -57.76
N ALA A 740 -7.37 -27.40 -57.19
CA ALA A 740 -7.60 -26.02 -56.80
C ALA A 740 -6.97 -25.05 -57.83
N PHE A 741 -5.88 -25.45 -58.46
CA PHE A 741 -5.17 -24.69 -59.46
C PHE A 741 -4.55 -25.61 -60.51
N LYS A 742 -4.63 -25.24 -61.77
CA LYS A 742 -3.99 -25.98 -62.88
C LYS A 742 -2.54 -25.56 -63.01
N ILE A 743 -1.65 -26.31 -62.40
CA ILE A 743 -0.21 -26.09 -62.44
C ILE A 743 0.35 -26.32 -63.81
N THR A 744 1.20 -25.45 -64.31
CA THR A 744 1.94 -25.59 -65.57
C THR A 744 3.39 -25.19 -65.35
N ARG A 745 4.30 -25.69 -66.20
CA ARG A 745 5.76 -25.37 -66.08
C ARG A 745 6.07 -23.88 -66.08
N VAL A 746 5.34 -23.07 -66.83
CA VAL A 746 5.53 -21.60 -66.95
C VAL A 746 5.02 -20.87 -65.74
N ARG A 747 3.99 -21.37 -65.07
CA ARG A 747 3.34 -20.69 -63.93
C ARG A 747 3.91 -21.09 -62.57
N GLY A 748 4.63 -22.19 -62.56
CA GLY A 748 5.24 -22.70 -61.31
C GLY A 748 4.21 -23.34 -60.36
N ASN A 749 4.69 -23.83 -59.25
CA ASN A 749 3.90 -24.43 -58.20
C ASN A 749 3.09 -23.41 -57.37
N LEU A 750 2.10 -23.84 -56.64
CA LEU A 750 1.39 -23.00 -55.68
C LEU A 750 2.35 -22.66 -54.54
N VAL A 751 2.48 -21.37 -54.18
CA VAL A 751 3.39 -20.88 -53.13
C VAL A 751 2.65 -20.15 -52.01
N ALA A 752 1.50 -19.55 -52.32
CA ALA A 752 0.72 -18.86 -51.28
C ALA A 752 -0.79 -19.04 -51.52
N VAL A 753 -1.53 -19.18 -50.43
CA VAL A 753 -2.99 -19.15 -50.41
C VAL A 753 -3.43 -18.31 -49.23
N ARG A 754 -4.39 -17.43 -49.48
CA ARG A 754 -4.99 -16.54 -48.46
C ARG A 754 -6.50 -16.53 -48.62
N ALA A 755 -7.21 -16.50 -47.51
CA ALA A 755 -8.63 -16.13 -47.51
C ALA A 755 -8.72 -14.62 -47.73
N VAL A 756 -9.71 -14.19 -48.52
CA VAL A 756 -9.85 -12.79 -48.92
C VAL A 756 -11.30 -12.39 -49.06
N GLY A 757 -11.60 -11.15 -48.72
CA GLY A 757 -12.82 -10.43 -49.03
C GLY A 757 -12.69 -9.63 -50.33
N GLN A 758 -13.78 -9.03 -50.79
CA GLN A 758 -13.74 -8.21 -52.05
C GLN A 758 -13.08 -6.83 -51.84
N GLU A 759 -13.18 -6.29 -50.66
CA GLU A 759 -12.64 -4.97 -50.30
C GLU A 759 -11.16 -5.04 -49.86
N ASP A 760 -10.63 -6.26 -49.65
CA ASP A 760 -9.26 -6.45 -49.23
C ASP A 760 -8.26 -5.99 -50.31
N GLU A 761 -7.06 -5.66 -49.84
CA GLU A 761 -5.87 -5.46 -50.70
C GLU A 761 -4.83 -6.55 -50.41
N VAL A 762 -4.07 -6.90 -51.40
CA VAL A 762 -2.98 -7.87 -51.22
C VAL A 762 -1.63 -7.22 -51.60
N PHE A 763 -0.68 -7.44 -50.75
CA PHE A 763 0.71 -7.06 -50.96
C PHE A 763 1.49 -8.30 -51.39
N LEU A 764 2.08 -8.26 -52.59
CA LEU A 764 2.83 -9.36 -53.18
C LEU A 764 4.27 -8.95 -53.35
N ILE A 765 5.20 -9.85 -53.04
CA ILE A 765 6.64 -9.56 -53.13
C ILE A 765 7.35 -10.70 -53.87
N SER A 766 8.18 -10.38 -54.82
CA SER A 766 9.05 -11.34 -55.52
C SER A 766 10.35 -11.59 -54.76
N SER A 767 11.07 -12.64 -55.07
CA SER A 767 12.40 -12.93 -54.52
C SER A 767 13.47 -11.88 -54.84
N ALA A 768 13.22 -11.02 -55.81
CA ALA A 768 14.05 -9.86 -56.15
C ALA A 768 13.68 -8.60 -55.32
N GLY A 769 12.78 -8.71 -54.33
CA GLY A 769 12.38 -7.57 -53.47
C GLY A 769 11.39 -6.62 -54.16
N VAL A 770 10.88 -6.91 -55.33
CA VAL A 770 9.88 -6.10 -56.02
C VAL A 770 8.52 -6.38 -55.43
N GLY A 771 7.92 -5.37 -54.83
CA GLY A 771 6.60 -5.45 -54.17
C GLY A 771 5.53 -4.69 -54.95
N ILE A 772 4.34 -5.28 -55.07
CA ILE A 772 3.15 -4.57 -55.56
C ILE A 772 2.01 -4.69 -54.53
N ARG A 773 1.22 -3.63 -54.40
CA ARG A 773 -0.03 -3.62 -53.69
C ARG A 773 -1.18 -3.56 -54.67
N THR A 774 -2.13 -4.47 -54.64
CA THR A 774 -3.25 -4.49 -55.54
C THR A 774 -4.54 -4.86 -54.84
N PRO A 775 -5.65 -4.16 -55.15
CA PRO A 775 -6.96 -4.56 -54.64
C PRO A 775 -7.32 -5.99 -55.11
N VAL A 776 -7.81 -6.77 -54.16
CA VAL A 776 -8.25 -8.14 -54.43
C VAL A 776 -9.32 -8.19 -55.52
N SER A 777 -10.21 -7.19 -55.57
CA SER A 777 -11.25 -7.05 -56.60
C SER A 777 -10.73 -7.03 -58.04
N LYS A 778 -9.47 -6.58 -58.26
CA LYS A 778 -8.82 -6.56 -59.61
C LYS A 778 -8.26 -7.91 -60.03
N ILE A 779 -8.15 -8.88 -59.08
CA ILE A 779 -7.69 -10.23 -59.42
C ILE A 779 -8.89 -11.06 -59.91
N SER A 780 -8.74 -11.70 -61.08
CA SER A 780 -9.84 -12.44 -61.71
C SER A 780 -10.41 -13.55 -60.82
N ARG A 781 -11.76 -13.57 -60.66
CA ARG A 781 -12.46 -14.65 -60.02
C ARG A 781 -12.66 -15.80 -61.02
N GLN A 782 -12.20 -16.97 -60.70
CA GLN A 782 -12.23 -18.14 -61.57
C GLN A 782 -12.62 -19.42 -60.86
N LYS A 783 -13.13 -20.42 -61.60
CA LYS A 783 -13.35 -21.74 -61.05
C LYS A 783 -12.06 -22.44 -60.64
N ARG A 784 -12.15 -23.43 -59.78
CA ARG A 784 -11.02 -24.12 -59.17
C ARG A 784 -10.03 -24.73 -60.17
N ASP A 785 -10.43 -25.36 -61.28
CA ASP A 785 -9.55 -26.03 -62.27
C ASP A 785 -9.16 -25.08 -63.43
N THR A 786 -8.58 -23.94 -63.10
CA THR A 786 -8.08 -22.93 -64.03
C THR A 786 -6.65 -22.51 -63.69
N THR A 787 -6.02 -21.78 -64.62
CA THR A 787 -4.59 -21.45 -64.59
C THR A 787 -4.30 -20.06 -64.00
N GLY A 788 -5.30 -19.28 -63.62
CA GLY A 788 -5.11 -17.91 -63.14
C GLY A 788 -4.64 -16.91 -64.21
N VAL A 789 -4.49 -15.66 -63.76
CA VAL A 789 -3.94 -14.54 -64.57
C VAL A 789 -2.61 -14.05 -63.95
N LYS A 790 -1.78 -13.32 -64.72
CA LYS A 790 -0.57 -12.70 -64.18
C LYS A 790 -0.98 -11.59 -63.22
N VAL A 791 -0.59 -11.69 -61.96
CA VAL A 791 -0.90 -10.73 -60.90
C VAL A 791 0.29 -9.85 -60.60
N ILE A 792 1.51 -10.41 -60.63
CA ILE A 792 2.76 -9.68 -60.46
C ILE A 792 3.76 -10.19 -61.49
N ASP A 793 4.59 -9.30 -62.03
CA ASP A 793 5.76 -9.65 -62.78
C ASP A 793 6.93 -9.88 -61.84
N VAL A 794 7.30 -11.12 -61.66
CA VAL A 794 8.39 -11.51 -60.77
C VAL A 794 9.78 -11.28 -61.36
N GLY A 795 9.85 -11.06 -62.68
CA GLY A 795 11.11 -11.00 -63.43
C GLY A 795 11.69 -12.37 -63.77
N GLU A 796 12.65 -12.40 -64.74
CA GLU A 796 13.26 -13.62 -65.22
C GLU A 796 14.12 -14.28 -64.14
N GLY A 797 13.91 -15.55 -63.82
CA GLY A 797 14.64 -16.30 -62.79
C GLY A 797 14.18 -16.07 -61.36
N ASN A 798 13.19 -15.20 -61.13
CA ASN A 798 12.66 -14.91 -59.80
C ASN A 798 11.32 -15.58 -59.61
N GLU A 799 10.95 -15.74 -58.30
CA GLU A 799 9.69 -16.33 -57.90
C GLU A 799 8.92 -15.40 -56.95
N LEU A 800 7.62 -15.57 -56.84
CA LEU A 800 6.82 -14.93 -55.76
C LEU A 800 7.27 -15.47 -54.43
N SER A 801 7.73 -14.61 -53.55
CA SER A 801 8.27 -14.95 -52.22
C SER A 801 7.24 -14.85 -51.10
N ALA A 802 6.39 -13.84 -51.08
CA ALA A 802 5.38 -13.64 -50.05
C ALA A 802 4.11 -12.97 -50.58
N ALA A 803 2.99 -13.26 -49.93
CA ALA A 803 1.71 -12.63 -50.11
C ALA A 803 1.03 -12.37 -48.77
N THR A 804 0.70 -11.10 -48.50
CA THR A 804 0.01 -10.70 -47.27
C THR A 804 -1.26 -9.95 -47.61
N VAL A 805 -2.37 -10.29 -46.95
CA VAL A 805 -3.64 -9.55 -47.08
C VAL A 805 -3.57 -8.35 -46.14
N VAL A 806 -3.95 -7.19 -46.65
CA VAL A 806 -4.14 -5.98 -45.86
C VAL A 806 -5.62 -5.68 -45.84
N THR A 807 -6.23 -5.88 -44.69
CA THR A 807 -7.63 -5.51 -44.43
C THR A 807 -7.69 -4.04 -44.05
N ASP A 808 -8.60 -3.29 -44.63
CA ASP A 808 -8.88 -1.89 -44.32
C ASP A 808 -9.79 -1.75 -43.08
N GLU A 809 -9.58 -2.52 -42.05
CA GLU A 809 -10.19 -2.24 -40.75
C GLU A 809 -9.19 -1.48 -39.86
N ILE A 810 -9.05 -0.20 -40.19
CA ILE A 810 -8.55 0.82 -39.26
C ILE A 810 -9.62 1.92 -39.28
N ASP A 811 -10.68 1.70 -38.51
CA ASP A 811 -11.58 2.75 -38.01
C ASP A 811 -11.16 3.12 -36.59
#